data_d387b02b5caf6f63f889718d175b2a03
#
_entry.id   d387b02b5caf6f63f889718d175b2a03
#
_cell.length_a   1.000
_cell.length_b   1.000
_cell.length_c   1.000
_cell.angle_alpha   90.00
_cell.angle_beta   90.00
_cell.angle_gamma   90.00
#
_symmetry.space_group_name_H-M   'P 1'
#
loop_
_entity.id
_entity.type
_entity.pdbx_description
1 polymer ?
#
loop_
_entity_poly.entity_id
_entity_poly.type
_entity_poly.pdbx_seq_one_letter_code
_entity_poly.pdbx_strand_id
1 'polypeptide(L)'
;MSHEPHSGHQSGHHSGQFGLLRQRRFGPFFLTQFLGAANDNLFKFAFTVLVTYHLQVSWLPAQMAGLVIGALFILPFVLLSATAGQWADKHDKAFIMRAVKLLEVGIMVLAGIGFWLELVPLLLGCVFLMGLHSTLFGPVKYAYLPQHLSERELTGGNGMVEMGTFVAILLGNVTGGLLMAMPDVGRQLVGASCLGVAVLGWLAARAIPASPSSDPGLQINWNPVSETWRNLKLAAEYPSVFRSLLGISWMWFFGAVFLAQFPSFARDVLGGDEHVASLLLVVFSVGIAVGSLLCETFSHRHVEIGLVPIGAVGMTVFALDLYFASRGLQHGTDAALFSVAEFMAKPAHWRVMADLALLAFSAGLYSVPMYALIQLRAQPSHRARIIAANNILNALFMIVSSVLAGALLGAGFSIPEVFGATAVLNVLVVGYVFWLMPEYIIRLVMLFVTRIVYRLKVRGDLNLPTEGAAILVCNHVSFVDAIILGVTSPRPMVFIMDHRIFKTPGIGWLFKALKAIPIAPQKEDPQAYEAAFERARQVLREGELLCLFPEGAITKDGQLQPFKAGVMKILETNPVPVIPAALHNLWGSTFSRIDGAAMKRPLRRGLFNRIGLVVGEPVPPEQVTPEGLQQRVQALLDAPSP
;
A
#
# COMPACT_ATOMS: atom_id res chain seq x y z
N MET A 1 5.80 54.53 -5.28
CA MET A 1 5.59 53.75 -4.07
C MET A 1 5.48 52.30 -4.51
N SER A 2 6.57 51.60 -4.38
CA SER A 2 6.79 50.21 -4.80
C SER A 2 6.36 49.26 -3.70
N HIS A 3 5.43 48.34 -3.98
CA HIS A 3 5.17 47.20 -3.14
C HIS A 3 5.96 45.98 -3.66
N GLU A 4 7.02 45.62 -2.94
CA GLU A 4 7.68 44.34 -3.06
C GLU A 4 6.83 43.24 -2.45
N PRO A 5 6.69 42.05 -3.06
CA PRO A 5 6.14 40.89 -2.41
C PRO A 5 7.27 40.16 -1.65
N HIS A 6 7.17 40.15 -0.32
CA HIS A 6 8.00 39.32 0.54
C HIS A 6 7.80 37.84 0.21
N SER A 7 8.77 37.22 -0.46
CA SER A 7 8.96 35.80 -0.57
C SER A 7 9.51 35.25 0.75
N GLY A 8 8.61 34.91 1.67
CA GLY A 8 8.94 34.15 2.85
C GLY A 8 9.23 32.69 2.48
N HIS A 9 10.49 32.34 2.24
CA HIS A 9 10.96 30.97 2.30
C HIS A 9 10.80 30.47 3.75
N GLN A 10 9.64 29.89 4.06
CA GLN A 10 9.53 29.02 5.23
C GLN A 10 10.30 27.74 4.92
N SER A 11 11.47 27.62 5.52
CA SER A 11 12.17 26.36 5.72
C SER A 11 11.32 25.46 6.60
N GLY A 12 10.35 24.77 5.98
CA GLY A 12 9.54 23.76 6.64
C GLY A 12 10.46 22.61 7.03
N HIS A 13 10.76 22.47 8.31
CA HIS A 13 11.24 21.22 8.88
C HIS A 13 10.29 20.11 8.41
N HIS A 14 10.78 19.24 7.54
CA HIS A 14 10.03 18.07 7.08
C HIS A 14 9.87 17.11 8.25
N SER A 15 8.81 17.30 9.04
CA SER A 15 8.40 16.34 10.06
C SER A 15 7.97 15.05 9.35
N GLY A 16 8.59 13.91 9.70
CA GLY A 16 8.14 12.59 9.22
C GLY A 16 6.67 12.32 9.57
N GLN A 17 6.12 11.21 9.07
CA GLN A 17 4.70 10.83 9.26
C GLN A 17 4.19 10.99 10.71
N PHE A 18 5.02 10.76 11.73
CA PHE A 18 4.67 10.97 13.13
C PHE A 18 4.40 12.45 13.48
N GLY A 19 4.97 13.38 12.72
CA GLY A 19 4.68 14.81 12.87
C GLY A 19 3.24 15.16 12.54
N LEU A 20 2.54 14.36 11.74
CA LEU A 20 1.13 14.52 11.42
C LEU A 20 0.23 14.42 12.68
N LEU A 21 0.60 13.58 13.65
CA LEU A 21 -0.17 13.42 14.89
C LEU A 21 -0.32 14.71 15.71
N ARG A 22 0.65 15.63 15.58
CA ARG A 22 0.63 16.94 16.26
C ARG A 22 -0.16 17.99 15.50
N GLN A 23 -0.59 17.71 14.28
CA GLN A 23 -1.30 18.65 13.42
C GLN A 23 -2.81 18.51 13.61
N ARG A 24 -3.52 19.64 13.77
CA ARG A 24 -4.97 19.68 13.96
C ARG A 24 -5.74 18.99 12.83
N ARG A 25 -5.21 19.00 11.61
CA ARG A 25 -5.83 18.36 10.44
C ARG A 25 -5.75 16.82 10.46
N PHE A 26 -4.85 16.20 11.27
CA PHE A 26 -4.68 14.75 11.30
C PHE A 26 -4.82 14.14 12.70
N GLY A 27 -4.22 14.72 13.74
CA GLY A 27 -4.22 14.15 15.09
C GLY A 27 -5.59 13.81 15.66
N PRO A 28 -6.55 14.73 15.69
CA PRO A 28 -7.92 14.46 16.15
C PRO A 28 -8.63 13.37 15.32
N PHE A 29 -8.44 13.38 14.01
CA PHE A 29 -8.96 12.36 13.11
C PHE A 29 -8.36 10.97 13.42
N PHE A 30 -7.03 10.90 13.56
CA PHE A 30 -6.32 9.67 13.91
C PHE A 30 -6.82 9.11 15.25
N LEU A 31 -6.91 9.94 16.28
CA LEU A 31 -7.40 9.54 17.60
C LEU A 31 -8.85 9.04 17.53
N THR A 32 -9.71 9.71 16.76
CA THR A 32 -11.11 9.32 16.56
C THR A 32 -11.23 7.93 15.93
N GLN A 33 -10.47 7.65 14.87
CA GLN A 33 -10.51 6.35 14.21
C GLN A 33 -9.87 5.25 15.06
N PHE A 34 -8.77 5.56 15.76
CA PHE A 34 -8.08 4.65 16.66
C PHE A 34 -8.98 4.18 17.81
N LEU A 35 -9.60 5.13 18.51
CA LEU A 35 -10.53 4.83 19.61
C LEU A 35 -11.77 4.07 19.13
N GLY A 36 -12.28 4.37 17.92
CA GLY A 36 -13.37 3.60 17.32
C GLY A 36 -13.00 2.15 17.06
N ALA A 37 -11.87 1.91 16.41
CA ALA A 37 -11.40 0.55 16.14
C ALA A 37 -11.09 -0.23 17.44
N ALA A 38 -10.54 0.43 18.46
CA ALA A 38 -10.31 -0.16 19.77
C ALA A 38 -11.63 -0.55 20.45
N ASN A 39 -12.62 0.33 20.41
CA ASN A 39 -13.93 0.10 21.03
C ASN A 39 -14.71 -1.03 20.36
N ASP A 40 -14.71 -1.09 19.02
CA ASP A 40 -15.31 -2.19 18.25
C ASP A 40 -14.78 -3.54 18.70
N ASN A 41 -13.49 -3.65 18.90
CA ASN A 41 -12.84 -4.91 19.24
C ASN A 41 -12.93 -5.23 20.74
N LEU A 42 -12.83 -4.22 21.62
CA LEU A 42 -13.08 -4.38 23.05
C LEU A 42 -14.48 -4.94 23.29
N PHE A 43 -15.50 -4.31 22.71
CA PHE A 43 -16.89 -4.74 22.85
C PHE A 43 -17.12 -6.15 22.30
N LYS A 44 -16.73 -6.41 21.03
CA LYS A 44 -16.95 -7.72 20.40
C LYS A 44 -16.24 -8.85 21.13
N PHE A 45 -14.99 -8.66 21.52
CA PHE A 45 -14.23 -9.67 22.19
C PHE A 45 -14.77 -9.96 23.59
N ALA A 46 -15.04 -8.92 24.38
CA ALA A 46 -15.65 -9.08 25.71
C ALA A 46 -17.01 -9.79 25.64
N PHE A 47 -17.84 -9.44 24.66
CA PHE A 47 -19.12 -10.10 24.46
C PHE A 47 -18.97 -11.56 24.04
N THR A 48 -18.01 -11.88 23.17
CA THR A 48 -17.69 -13.25 22.81
C THR A 48 -17.26 -14.07 24.04
N VAL A 49 -16.37 -13.51 24.88
CA VAL A 49 -15.94 -14.14 26.14
C VAL A 49 -17.12 -14.35 27.09
N LEU A 50 -18.00 -13.35 27.23
CA LEU A 50 -19.20 -13.45 28.07
C LEU A 50 -20.08 -14.63 27.68
N VAL A 51 -20.41 -14.78 26.38
CA VAL A 51 -21.27 -15.88 25.89
C VAL A 51 -20.56 -17.22 25.95
N THR A 52 -19.23 -17.26 25.72
CA THR A 52 -18.50 -18.51 25.63
C THR A 52 -18.21 -19.12 27.02
N TYR A 53 -17.90 -18.28 28.02
CA TYR A 53 -17.37 -18.75 29.30
C TYR A 53 -18.28 -18.48 30.50
N HIS A 54 -19.15 -17.44 30.42
CA HIS A 54 -19.90 -16.98 31.58
C HIS A 54 -21.42 -17.23 31.47
N LEU A 55 -21.97 -17.34 30.26
CA LEU A 55 -23.40 -17.52 30.03
C LEU A 55 -23.68 -18.84 29.31
N GLN A 56 -24.71 -19.56 29.78
CA GLN A 56 -25.27 -20.70 29.07
C GLN A 56 -26.51 -20.27 28.29
N VAL A 57 -26.32 -19.95 27.00
CA VAL A 57 -27.39 -19.50 26.13
C VAL A 57 -27.86 -20.66 25.25
N SER A 58 -29.03 -21.19 25.55
CA SER A 58 -29.57 -22.41 24.90
C SER A 58 -29.73 -22.28 23.38
N TRP A 59 -30.04 -21.08 22.87
CA TRP A 59 -30.24 -20.80 21.44
C TRP A 59 -28.97 -20.26 20.74
N LEU A 60 -27.89 -19.96 21.46
CA LEU A 60 -26.60 -19.54 20.92
C LEU A 60 -25.47 -20.37 21.55
N PRO A 61 -25.13 -21.54 21.00
CA PRO A 61 -24.01 -22.33 21.49
C PRO A 61 -22.70 -21.55 21.52
N ALA A 62 -21.90 -21.77 22.57
CA ALA A 62 -20.62 -21.08 22.77
C ALA A 62 -19.69 -21.13 21.53
N GLN A 63 -19.66 -22.30 20.85
CA GLN A 63 -18.86 -22.50 19.63
C GLN A 63 -19.32 -21.62 18.45
N MET A 64 -20.58 -21.19 18.44
CA MET A 64 -21.17 -20.35 17.39
C MET A 64 -21.11 -18.85 17.72
N ALA A 65 -20.85 -18.49 18.98
CA ALA A 65 -20.93 -17.10 19.44
C ALA A 65 -20.03 -16.16 18.60
N GLY A 66 -18.76 -16.49 18.44
CA GLY A 66 -17.82 -15.68 17.66
C GLY A 66 -18.22 -15.55 16.19
N LEU A 67 -18.75 -16.61 15.57
CA LEU A 67 -19.21 -16.58 14.18
C LEU A 67 -20.44 -15.69 14.01
N VAL A 68 -21.42 -15.79 14.90
CA VAL A 68 -22.64 -14.98 14.86
C VAL A 68 -22.34 -13.51 15.11
N ILE A 69 -21.50 -13.20 16.11
CA ILE A 69 -21.06 -11.85 16.43
C ILE A 69 -20.29 -11.25 15.23
N GLY A 70 -19.37 -12.01 14.65
CA GLY A 70 -18.62 -11.57 13.46
C GLY A 70 -19.52 -11.32 12.25
N ALA A 71 -20.46 -12.23 11.96
CA ALA A 71 -21.40 -12.11 10.85
C ALA A 71 -22.31 -10.89 11.02
N LEU A 72 -22.89 -10.69 12.21
CA LEU A 72 -23.72 -9.52 12.50
C LEU A 72 -22.97 -8.20 12.38
N PHE A 73 -21.70 -8.16 12.76
CA PHE A 73 -20.87 -6.97 12.61
C PHE A 73 -20.57 -6.65 11.14
N ILE A 74 -20.33 -7.68 10.30
CA ILE A 74 -19.99 -7.50 8.88
C ILE A 74 -21.25 -7.22 8.02
N LEU A 75 -22.42 -7.68 8.42
CA LEU A 75 -23.66 -7.54 7.66
C LEU A 75 -23.97 -6.12 7.21
N PRO A 76 -23.87 -5.06 8.05
CA PRO A 76 -24.08 -3.68 7.63
C PRO A 76 -23.11 -3.22 6.52
N PHE A 77 -21.89 -3.74 6.48
CA PHE A 77 -20.93 -3.38 5.42
C PHE A 77 -21.42 -3.80 4.03
N VAL A 78 -22.04 -4.98 3.94
CA VAL A 78 -22.61 -5.44 2.67
C VAL A 78 -23.87 -4.65 2.32
N LEU A 79 -24.74 -4.40 3.30
CA LEU A 79 -26.08 -3.83 3.06
C LEU A 79 -26.04 -2.31 2.89
N LEU A 80 -25.19 -1.60 3.62
CA LEU A 80 -25.32 -0.15 3.82
C LEU A 80 -24.10 0.66 3.37
N SER A 81 -22.97 0.05 2.99
CA SER A 81 -21.80 0.82 2.55
C SER A 81 -22.09 1.69 1.33
N ALA A 82 -22.90 1.22 0.38
CA ALA A 82 -23.26 2.00 -0.79
C ALA A 82 -23.99 3.32 -0.42
N THR A 83 -24.91 3.27 0.55
CA THR A 83 -25.59 4.45 1.09
C THR A 83 -24.63 5.33 1.89
N ALA A 84 -23.76 4.72 2.71
CA ALA A 84 -22.73 5.44 3.47
C ALA A 84 -21.78 6.24 2.57
N GLY A 85 -21.38 5.68 1.42
CA GLY A 85 -20.56 6.36 0.43
C GLY A 85 -21.24 7.61 -0.15
N GLN A 86 -22.53 7.52 -0.48
CA GLN A 86 -23.31 8.66 -0.94
C GLN A 86 -23.40 9.77 0.12
N TRP A 87 -23.63 9.39 1.38
CA TRP A 87 -23.67 10.34 2.49
C TRP A 87 -22.33 11.07 2.66
N ALA A 88 -21.22 10.34 2.56
CA ALA A 88 -19.88 10.88 2.69
C ALA A 88 -19.51 11.85 1.55
N ASP A 89 -20.00 11.63 0.32
CA ASP A 89 -19.81 12.57 -0.79
C ASP A 89 -20.73 13.79 -0.67
N LYS A 90 -21.99 13.61 -0.19
CA LYS A 90 -23.00 14.66 -0.11
C LYS A 90 -22.81 15.63 1.05
N HIS A 91 -22.28 15.20 2.18
CA HIS A 91 -22.22 16.00 3.40
C HIS A 91 -20.79 16.31 3.84
N ASP A 92 -20.62 17.28 4.74
CA ASP A 92 -19.34 17.56 5.40
C ASP A 92 -18.88 16.33 6.18
N LYS A 93 -17.65 15.88 5.90
CA LYS A 93 -17.11 14.64 6.47
C LYS A 93 -16.87 14.75 7.97
N ALA A 94 -16.47 15.93 8.47
CA ALA A 94 -16.28 16.17 9.90
C ALA A 94 -17.62 16.14 10.64
N PHE A 95 -18.70 16.64 10.02
CA PHE A 95 -20.05 16.54 10.57
C PHE A 95 -20.47 15.07 10.71
N ILE A 96 -20.28 14.26 9.65
CA ILE A 96 -20.62 12.82 9.68
C ILE A 96 -19.82 12.13 10.78
N MET A 97 -18.50 12.37 10.87
CA MET A 97 -17.65 11.75 11.91
C MET A 97 -18.16 12.06 13.31
N ARG A 98 -18.57 13.32 13.59
CA ARG A 98 -19.14 13.72 14.88
C ARG A 98 -20.47 13.02 15.17
N ALA A 99 -21.36 12.97 14.17
CA ALA A 99 -22.67 12.33 14.31
C ALA A 99 -22.54 10.82 14.54
N VAL A 100 -21.66 10.16 13.78
CA VAL A 100 -21.39 8.73 13.89
C VAL A 100 -20.75 8.42 15.26
N LYS A 101 -19.85 9.26 15.76
CA LYS A 101 -19.28 9.10 17.10
C LYS A 101 -20.30 9.34 18.23
N LEU A 102 -21.24 10.23 18.04
CA LEU A 102 -22.34 10.40 18.98
C LEU A 102 -23.28 9.18 18.97
N LEU A 103 -23.55 8.60 17.80
CA LEU A 103 -24.25 7.32 17.66
C LEU A 103 -23.55 6.21 18.45
N GLU A 104 -22.21 6.12 18.37
CA GLU A 104 -21.41 5.14 19.11
C GLU A 104 -21.61 5.30 20.63
N VAL A 105 -21.63 6.51 21.15
CA VAL A 105 -21.94 6.76 22.58
C VAL A 105 -23.31 6.18 22.95
N GLY A 106 -24.34 6.42 22.12
CA GLY A 106 -25.68 5.86 22.35
C GLY A 106 -25.69 4.32 22.34
N ILE A 107 -24.97 3.71 21.39
CA ILE A 107 -24.83 2.25 21.30
C ILE A 107 -24.13 1.71 22.55
N MET A 108 -23.06 2.37 23.03
CA MET A 108 -22.32 1.92 24.21
C MET A 108 -23.12 2.08 25.52
N VAL A 109 -24.03 3.03 25.61
CA VAL A 109 -25.00 3.09 26.72
C VAL A 109 -25.90 1.85 26.71
N LEU A 110 -26.47 1.49 25.55
CA LEU A 110 -27.28 0.28 25.42
C LEU A 110 -26.45 -1.00 25.68
N ALA A 111 -25.21 -1.04 25.21
CA ALA A 111 -24.30 -2.16 25.46
C ALA A 111 -23.97 -2.29 26.96
N GLY A 112 -23.73 -1.18 27.67
CA GLY A 112 -23.53 -1.15 29.11
C GLY A 112 -24.72 -1.74 29.89
N ILE A 113 -25.94 -1.37 29.50
CA ILE A 113 -27.18 -1.96 30.03
C ILE A 113 -27.25 -3.44 29.71
N GLY A 114 -26.93 -3.82 28.46
CA GLY A 114 -26.91 -5.22 28.03
C GLY A 114 -25.92 -6.10 28.82
N PHE A 115 -24.71 -5.59 29.11
CA PHE A 115 -23.75 -6.28 29.95
C PHE A 115 -24.20 -6.38 31.41
N TRP A 116 -24.78 -5.30 31.94
CA TRP A 116 -25.25 -5.30 33.33
C TRP A 116 -26.41 -6.24 33.56
N LEU A 117 -27.38 -6.30 32.65
CA LEU A 117 -28.57 -7.14 32.73
C LEU A 117 -28.44 -8.48 32.02
N GLU A 118 -27.27 -8.82 31.49
CA GLU A 118 -26.99 -10.06 30.71
C GLU A 118 -27.95 -10.28 29.52
N LEU A 119 -28.40 -9.22 28.88
CA LEU A 119 -29.35 -9.24 27.79
C LEU A 119 -28.66 -9.55 26.45
N VAL A 120 -28.40 -10.84 26.17
CA VAL A 120 -27.72 -11.28 24.93
C VAL A 120 -28.38 -10.76 23.65
N PRO A 121 -29.73 -10.77 23.48
CA PRO A 121 -30.36 -10.18 22.30
C PRO A 121 -30.06 -8.69 22.12
N LEU A 122 -30.02 -7.92 23.22
CA LEU A 122 -29.66 -6.49 23.16
C LEU A 122 -28.21 -6.29 22.74
N LEU A 123 -27.30 -7.12 23.29
CA LEU A 123 -25.87 -7.07 22.91
C LEU A 123 -25.65 -7.44 21.44
N LEU A 124 -26.38 -8.43 20.90
CA LEU A 124 -26.36 -8.75 19.46
C LEU A 124 -26.88 -7.58 18.61
N GLY A 125 -27.95 -6.92 19.06
CA GLY A 125 -28.42 -5.67 18.44
C GLY A 125 -27.34 -4.58 18.43
N CYS A 126 -26.63 -4.42 19.55
CA CYS A 126 -25.50 -3.48 19.64
C CYS A 126 -24.34 -3.87 18.70
N VAL A 127 -24.05 -5.16 18.48
CA VAL A 127 -23.05 -5.62 17.48
C VAL A 127 -23.44 -5.16 16.09
N PHE A 128 -24.70 -5.35 15.69
CA PHE A 128 -25.20 -4.89 14.39
C PHE A 128 -25.09 -3.37 14.26
N LEU A 129 -25.49 -2.61 15.29
CA LEU A 129 -25.39 -1.16 15.31
C LEU A 129 -23.93 -0.66 15.28
N MET A 130 -22.98 -1.37 15.90
CA MET A 130 -21.55 -1.07 15.79
C MET A 130 -21.02 -1.36 14.39
N GLY A 131 -21.48 -2.43 13.75
CA GLY A 131 -21.21 -2.67 12.34
C GLY A 131 -21.75 -1.55 11.44
N LEU A 132 -22.94 -1.04 11.71
CA LEU A 132 -23.53 0.12 11.03
C LEU A 132 -22.67 1.39 11.26
N HIS A 133 -22.28 1.68 12.50
CA HIS A 133 -21.39 2.78 12.86
C HIS A 133 -20.09 2.72 12.04
N SER A 134 -19.43 1.57 12.03
CA SER A 134 -18.17 1.37 11.30
C SER A 134 -18.36 1.44 9.78
N THR A 135 -19.52 0.99 9.27
CA THR A 135 -19.91 1.13 7.86
C THR A 135 -20.05 2.59 7.43
N LEU A 136 -20.68 3.43 8.27
CA LEU A 136 -20.82 4.85 8.00
C LEU A 136 -19.50 5.60 8.09
N PHE A 137 -18.61 5.19 9.00
CA PHE A 137 -17.31 5.82 9.21
C PHE A 137 -16.28 5.50 8.12
N GLY A 138 -16.31 4.28 7.55
CA GLY A 138 -15.29 3.79 6.62
C GLY A 138 -15.08 4.68 5.38
N PRO A 139 -16.11 4.98 4.56
CA PRO A 139 -15.98 5.85 3.39
C PRO A 139 -15.51 7.25 3.76
N VAL A 140 -15.99 7.79 4.88
CA VAL A 140 -15.62 9.13 5.39
C VAL A 140 -14.13 9.16 5.76
N LYS A 141 -13.66 8.13 6.48
CA LYS A 141 -12.26 8.00 6.93
C LYS A 141 -11.27 8.16 5.79
N TYR A 142 -11.42 7.37 4.74
CA TYR A 142 -10.47 7.38 3.63
C TYR A 142 -10.69 8.54 2.64
N ALA A 143 -11.91 9.09 2.53
CA ALA A 143 -12.18 10.28 1.72
C ALA A 143 -11.72 11.59 2.38
N TYR A 144 -11.56 11.61 3.70
CA TYR A 144 -11.05 12.74 4.48
C TYR A 144 -9.56 13.00 4.20
N LEU A 145 -8.74 11.93 4.15
CA LEU A 145 -7.29 12.04 4.06
C LEU A 145 -6.81 12.92 2.88
N PRO A 146 -7.23 12.70 1.62
CA PRO A 146 -6.76 13.50 0.50
C PRO A 146 -7.33 14.93 0.43
N GLN A 147 -8.26 15.29 1.32
CA GLN A 147 -8.70 16.68 1.48
C GLN A 147 -7.82 17.48 2.45
N HIS A 148 -7.06 16.78 3.31
CA HIS A 148 -6.29 17.38 4.39
C HIS A 148 -4.80 17.07 4.33
N LEU A 149 -4.38 16.08 3.54
CA LEU A 149 -2.98 15.68 3.34
C LEU A 149 -2.56 15.95 1.90
N SER A 150 -1.35 16.44 1.74
CA SER A 150 -0.70 16.53 0.43
C SER A 150 -0.40 15.13 -0.12
N GLU A 151 -0.15 15.03 -1.42
CA GLU A 151 0.21 13.77 -2.07
C GLU A 151 1.42 13.08 -1.41
N ARG A 152 2.42 13.86 -1.01
CA ARG A 152 3.63 13.37 -0.31
C ARG A 152 3.35 12.82 1.09
N GLU A 153 2.27 13.27 1.73
CA GLU A 153 1.86 12.85 3.06
C GLU A 153 0.88 11.67 3.03
N LEU A 154 0.24 11.39 1.88
CA LEU A 154 -0.81 10.38 1.78
C LEU A 154 -0.33 8.98 2.10
N THR A 155 0.85 8.58 1.62
CA THR A 155 1.41 7.25 1.93
C THR A 155 1.68 7.11 3.42
N GLY A 156 2.33 8.09 4.04
CA GLY A 156 2.57 8.11 5.49
C GLY A 156 1.28 8.19 6.31
N GLY A 157 0.31 9.01 5.87
CA GLY A 157 -1.01 9.12 6.50
C GLY A 157 -1.80 7.80 6.48
N ASN A 158 -1.82 7.10 5.34
CA ASN A 158 -2.45 5.79 5.24
C ASN A 158 -1.71 4.74 6.07
N GLY A 159 -0.37 4.74 6.05
CA GLY A 159 0.44 3.87 6.89
C GLY A 159 0.15 4.05 8.38
N MET A 160 0.00 5.30 8.84
CA MET A 160 -0.39 5.62 10.23
C MET A 160 -1.81 5.11 10.54
N VAL A 161 -2.77 5.27 9.62
CA VAL A 161 -4.16 4.81 9.80
C VAL A 161 -4.22 3.29 9.88
N GLU A 162 -3.52 2.57 9.02
CA GLU A 162 -3.45 1.10 9.06
C GLU A 162 -2.76 0.60 10.33
N MET A 163 -1.58 1.15 10.66
CA MET A 163 -0.90 0.84 11.92
C MET A 163 -1.82 1.08 13.11
N GLY A 164 -2.46 2.24 13.17
CA GLY A 164 -3.38 2.60 14.25
C GLY A 164 -4.57 1.63 14.35
N THR A 165 -5.10 1.19 13.21
CA THR A 165 -6.20 0.21 13.17
C THR A 165 -5.79 -1.13 13.79
N PHE A 166 -4.64 -1.70 13.38
CA PHE A 166 -4.20 -3.00 13.91
C PHE A 166 -3.76 -2.93 15.37
N VAL A 167 -3.10 -1.85 15.79
CA VAL A 167 -2.77 -1.62 17.21
C VAL A 167 -4.05 -1.46 18.04
N ALA A 168 -5.06 -0.76 17.53
CA ALA A 168 -6.35 -0.59 18.19
C ALA A 168 -7.12 -1.93 18.34
N ILE A 169 -7.11 -2.77 17.29
CA ILE A 169 -7.68 -4.13 17.32
C ILE A 169 -7.02 -4.94 18.44
N LEU A 170 -5.68 -4.94 18.49
CA LEU A 170 -4.93 -5.67 19.51
C LEU A 170 -5.27 -5.17 20.92
N LEU A 171 -5.18 -3.86 21.16
CA LEU A 171 -5.46 -3.28 22.48
C LEU A 171 -6.92 -3.50 22.90
N GLY A 172 -7.87 -3.38 21.96
CA GLY A 172 -9.29 -3.63 22.22
C GLY A 172 -9.53 -5.09 22.65
N ASN A 173 -9.00 -6.05 21.91
CA ASN A 173 -9.15 -7.47 22.24
C ASN A 173 -8.54 -7.82 23.60
N VAL A 174 -7.30 -7.39 23.83
CA VAL A 174 -6.59 -7.65 25.11
C VAL A 174 -7.35 -7.01 26.27
N THR A 175 -7.74 -5.75 26.14
CA THR A 175 -8.46 -5.03 27.20
C THR A 175 -9.83 -5.69 27.47
N GLY A 176 -10.57 -6.04 26.39
CA GLY A 176 -11.87 -6.72 26.50
C GLY A 176 -11.77 -8.05 27.25
N GLY A 177 -10.77 -8.86 26.92
CA GLY A 177 -10.52 -10.13 27.59
C GLY A 177 -10.14 -9.96 29.07
N LEU A 178 -9.19 -9.08 29.36
CA LEU A 178 -8.71 -8.82 30.73
C LEU A 178 -9.82 -8.26 31.62
N LEU A 179 -10.62 -7.33 31.13
CA LEU A 179 -11.71 -6.77 31.91
C LEU A 179 -12.82 -7.80 32.16
N MET A 180 -13.20 -8.59 31.14
CA MET A 180 -14.24 -9.61 31.28
C MET A 180 -13.84 -10.73 32.24
N ALA A 181 -12.54 -11.04 32.33
CA ALA A 181 -12.02 -12.04 33.26
C ALA A 181 -12.02 -11.60 34.73
N MET A 182 -12.30 -10.33 35.05
CA MET A 182 -12.36 -9.84 36.44
C MET A 182 -13.60 -10.37 37.15
N PRO A 183 -13.47 -11.08 38.29
CA PRO A 183 -14.59 -11.60 39.04
C PRO A 183 -15.57 -10.48 39.46
N ASP A 184 -16.86 -10.74 39.46
CA ASP A 184 -17.98 -9.91 39.94
C ASP A 184 -18.18 -8.55 39.27
N VAL A 185 -17.11 -7.88 38.80
CA VAL A 185 -17.17 -6.52 38.25
C VAL A 185 -16.83 -6.43 36.77
N GLY A 186 -16.42 -7.54 36.13
CA GLY A 186 -15.90 -7.53 34.75
C GLY A 186 -16.89 -6.96 33.74
N ARG A 187 -18.17 -7.34 33.82
CA ARG A 187 -19.23 -6.85 32.94
C ARG A 187 -19.45 -5.33 33.04
N GLN A 188 -19.48 -4.81 34.28
CA GLN A 188 -19.65 -3.38 34.55
C GLN A 188 -18.45 -2.58 34.05
N LEU A 189 -17.23 -3.11 34.25
CA LEU A 189 -16.00 -2.49 33.79
C LEU A 189 -15.91 -2.47 32.26
N VAL A 190 -16.33 -3.54 31.57
CA VAL A 190 -16.41 -3.57 30.11
C VAL A 190 -17.40 -2.51 29.62
N GLY A 191 -18.61 -2.45 30.16
CA GLY A 191 -19.62 -1.46 29.79
C GLY A 191 -19.14 -0.03 30.01
N ALA A 192 -18.54 0.26 31.17
CA ALA A 192 -17.98 1.57 31.51
C ALA A 192 -16.79 1.93 30.61
N SER A 193 -15.90 0.97 30.31
CA SER A 193 -14.76 1.20 29.42
C SER A 193 -15.19 1.48 27.98
N CYS A 194 -16.14 0.71 27.44
CA CYS A 194 -16.70 0.95 26.11
C CYS A 194 -17.31 2.34 26.00
N LEU A 195 -18.10 2.74 27.02
CA LEU A 195 -18.70 4.07 27.07
C LEU A 195 -17.62 5.16 27.19
N GLY A 196 -16.63 4.97 28.04
CA GLY A 196 -15.51 5.90 28.22
C GLY A 196 -14.74 6.13 26.92
N VAL A 197 -14.40 5.06 26.22
CA VAL A 197 -13.71 5.10 24.91
C VAL A 197 -14.58 5.80 23.86
N ALA A 198 -15.87 5.52 23.81
CA ALA A 198 -16.81 6.18 22.90
C ALA A 198 -16.88 7.69 23.14
N VAL A 199 -17.00 8.12 24.41
CA VAL A 199 -17.02 9.55 24.80
C VAL A 199 -15.70 10.23 24.42
N LEU A 200 -14.55 9.61 24.70
CA LEU A 200 -13.24 10.14 24.30
C LEU A 200 -13.12 10.25 22.77
N GLY A 201 -13.61 9.25 22.04
CA GLY A 201 -13.67 9.27 20.57
C GLY A 201 -14.56 10.40 20.03
N TRP A 202 -15.70 10.64 20.66
CA TRP A 202 -16.58 11.75 20.30
C TRP A 202 -15.94 13.12 20.61
N LEU A 203 -15.30 13.26 21.76
CA LEU A 203 -14.57 14.50 22.10
C LEU A 203 -13.44 14.78 21.11
N ALA A 204 -12.67 13.75 20.72
CA ALA A 204 -11.65 13.86 19.68
C ALA A 204 -12.27 14.30 18.34
N ALA A 205 -13.41 13.72 17.95
CA ALA A 205 -14.11 14.05 16.71
C ALA A 205 -14.56 15.52 16.64
N ARG A 206 -14.84 16.16 17.78
CA ARG A 206 -15.20 17.59 17.85
C ARG A 206 -14.06 18.50 17.42
N ALA A 207 -12.82 18.08 17.57
CA ALA A 207 -11.64 18.83 17.20
C ALA A 207 -11.25 18.67 15.70
N ILE A 208 -11.90 17.76 14.96
CA ILE A 208 -11.67 17.57 13.53
C ILE A 208 -12.10 18.82 12.76
N PRO A 209 -11.24 19.41 11.90
CA PRO A 209 -11.58 20.57 11.09
C PRO A 209 -12.68 20.23 10.06
N ALA A 210 -13.37 21.26 9.60
CA ALA A 210 -14.38 21.14 8.55
C ALA A 210 -13.79 20.49 7.28
N SER A 211 -14.58 19.63 6.65
CA SER A 211 -14.17 18.87 5.46
C SER A 211 -15.36 18.88 4.48
N PRO A 212 -15.46 19.92 3.64
CA PRO A 212 -16.65 20.18 2.82
C PRO A 212 -17.07 19.00 1.98
N SER A 213 -18.35 18.94 1.64
CA SER A 213 -18.91 17.92 0.76
C SER A 213 -18.22 17.94 -0.60
N SER A 214 -18.06 16.78 -1.21
CA SER A 214 -17.46 16.63 -2.52
C SER A 214 -18.51 16.74 -3.64
N ASP A 215 -19.78 16.43 -3.35
CA ASP A 215 -20.91 16.46 -4.28
C ASP A 215 -22.20 16.88 -3.54
N PRO A 216 -22.40 18.19 -3.26
CA PRO A 216 -23.57 18.67 -2.52
C PRO A 216 -24.91 18.40 -3.22
N GLY A 217 -24.89 18.33 -4.56
CA GLY A 217 -26.08 18.12 -5.40
C GLY A 217 -26.51 16.67 -5.54
N LEU A 218 -25.77 15.73 -4.97
CA LEU A 218 -26.03 14.30 -5.12
C LEU A 218 -27.42 13.92 -4.60
N GLN A 219 -28.22 13.29 -5.45
CA GLN A 219 -29.47 12.65 -5.06
C GLN A 219 -29.19 11.24 -4.53
N ILE A 220 -29.61 10.96 -3.30
CA ILE A 220 -29.34 9.68 -2.66
C ILE A 220 -30.26 8.61 -3.24
N ASN A 221 -29.65 7.56 -3.77
CA ASN A 221 -30.33 6.33 -4.16
C ASN A 221 -30.42 5.39 -2.95
N TRP A 222 -31.63 5.16 -2.45
CA TRP A 222 -31.86 4.32 -1.28
C TRP A 222 -31.86 2.81 -1.58
N ASN A 223 -31.80 2.41 -2.85
CA ASN A 223 -31.69 1.00 -3.21
C ASN A 223 -30.21 0.54 -3.13
N PRO A 224 -29.85 -0.26 -2.10
CA PRO A 224 -28.45 -0.63 -1.87
C PRO A 224 -27.87 -1.50 -3.00
N VAL A 225 -28.69 -2.32 -3.65
CA VAL A 225 -28.22 -3.23 -4.71
C VAL A 225 -27.87 -2.44 -5.98
N SER A 226 -28.78 -1.56 -6.42
CA SER A 226 -28.52 -0.73 -7.61
C SER A 226 -27.38 0.25 -7.38
N GLU A 227 -27.25 0.78 -6.17
CA GLU A 227 -26.16 1.71 -5.84
C GLU A 227 -24.81 0.99 -5.70
N THR A 228 -24.79 -0.20 -5.13
CA THR A 228 -23.57 -1.05 -5.13
C THR A 228 -23.07 -1.30 -6.55
N TRP A 229 -23.99 -1.68 -7.44
CA TRP A 229 -23.64 -1.89 -8.86
C TRP A 229 -23.12 -0.63 -9.54
N ARG A 230 -23.75 0.52 -9.26
CA ARG A 230 -23.33 1.83 -9.75
C ARG A 230 -21.94 2.21 -9.24
N ASN A 231 -21.66 2.00 -7.96
CA ASN A 231 -20.36 2.29 -7.35
C ASN A 231 -19.25 1.40 -7.91
N LEU A 232 -19.55 0.12 -8.17
CA LEU A 232 -18.61 -0.79 -8.85
C LEU A 232 -18.34 -0.35 -10.28
N LYS A 233 -19.36 0.11 -11.03
CA LYS A 233 -19.18 0.68 -12.37
C LYS A 233 -18.31 1.93 -12.34
N LEU A 234 -18.57 2.86 -11.42
CA LEU A 234 -17.74 4.06 -11.24
C LEU A 234 -16.27 3.72 -10.97
N ALA A 235 -16.03 2.72 -10.12
CA ALA A 235 -14.67 2.25 -9.87
C ALA A 235 -14.03 1.62 -11.12
N ALA A 236 -14.80 0.89 -11.94
CA ALA A 236 -14.34 0.23 -13.16
C ALA A 236 -13.99 1.21 -14.29
N GLU A 237 -14.52 2.44 -14.28
CA GLU A 237 -14.11 3.51 -15.20
C GLU A 237 -12.62 3.87 -15.05
N TYR A 238 -12.05 3.59 -13.88
CA TYR A 238 -10.63 3.78 -13.58
C TYR A 238 -9.95 2.42 -13.34
N PRO A 239 -9.38 1.78 -14.36
CA PRO A 239 -8.83 0.42 -14.24
C PRO A 239 -7.81 0.25 -13.12
N SER A 240 -6.95 1.25 -12.88
CA SER A 240 -5.99 1.22 -11.77
C SER A 240 -6.66 1.23 -10.41
N VAL A 241 -7.74 2.00 -10.23
CA VAL A 241 -8.54 2.06 -9.01
C VAL A 241 -9.25 0.73 -8.76
N PHE A 242 -9.97 0.21 -9.77
CA PHE A 242 -10.69 -1.06 -9.65
C PHE A 242 -9.78 -2.23 -9.29
N ARG A 243 -8.59 -2.30 -9.92
CA ARG A 243 -7.58 -3.30 -9.60
C ARG A 243 -7.06 -3.17 -8.17
N SER A 244 -6.90 -1.93 -7.69
CA SER A 244 -6.50 -1.68 -6.30
C SER A 244 -7.59 -2.11 -5.31
N LEU A 245 -8.88 -1.90 -5.63
CA LEU A 245 -9.99 -2.41 -4.83
C LEU A 245 -9.92 -3.94 -4.68
N LEU A 246 -9.76 -4.64 -5.82
CA LEU A 246 -9.63 -6.10 -5.82
C LEU A 246 -8.39 -6.57 -5.03
N GLY A 247 -7.27 -5.87 -5.18
CA GLY A 247 -6.04 -6.16 -4.45
C GLY A 247 -6.21 -6.00 -2.94
N ILE A 248 -6.81 -4.90 -2.49
CA ILE A 248 -7.11 -4.67 -1.06
C ILE A 248 -8.08 -5.74 -0.53
N SER A 249 -9.13 -6.06 -1.29
CA SER A 249 -10.08 -7.09 -0.90
C SER A 249 -9.44 -8.47 -0.81
N TRP A 250 -8.47 -8.76 -1.68
CA TRP A 250 -7.66 -9.97 -1.59
C TRP A 250 -6.81 -10.00 -0.31
N MET A 251 -6.21 -8.90 0.09
CA MET A 251 -5.46 -8.82 1.35
C MET A 251 -6.38 -9.10 2.56
N TRP A 252 -7.61 -8.59 2.54
CA TRP A 252 -8.59 -8.88 3.59
C TRP A 252 -9.05 -10.34 3.59
N PHE A 253 -9.24 -10.95 2.39
CA PHE A 253 -9.47 -12.39 2.26
C PHE A 253 -8.34 -13.19 2.92
N PHE A 254 -7.11 -12.88 2.53
CA PHE A 254 -5.90 -13.55 3.01
C PHE A 254 -5.76 -13.41 4.54
N GLY A 255 -5.82 -12.18 5.05
CA GLY A 255 -5.73 -11.90 6.48
C GLY A 255 -6.82 -12.58 7.31
N ALA A 256 -8.06 -12.62 6.79
CA ALA A 256 -9.17 -13.23 7.48
C ALA A 256 -9.00 -14.75 7.68
N VAL A 257 -8.42 -15.47 6.69
CA VAL A 257 -8.09 -16.89 6.84
C VAL A 257 -7.15 -17.10 8.02
N PHE A 258 -6.07 -16.33 8.11
CA PHE A 258 -5.07 -16.48 9.17
C PHE A 258 -5.63 -16.11 10.55
N LEU A 259 -6.27 -14.94 10.65
CA LEU A 259 -6.81 -14.43 11.92
C LEU A 259 -7.88 -15.38 12.51
N ALA A 260 -8.73 -15.95 11.66
CA ALA A 260 -9.77 -16.87 12.12
C ALA A 260 -9.21 -18.19 12.67
N GLN A 261 -8.03 -18.62 12.20
CA GLN A 261 -7.43 -19.88 12.60
C GLN A 261 -6.44 -19.76 13.78
N PHE A 262 -6.05 -18.57 14.21
CA PHE A 262 -5.03 -18.43 15.25
C PHE A 262 -5.34 -19.19 16.56
N PRO A 263 -6.55 -19.17 17.11
CA PRO A 263 -6.84 -19.95 18.32
C PRO A 263 -6.62 -21.45 18.14
N SER A 264 -7.19 -22.02 17.07
CA SER A 264 -7.05 -23.45 16.76
C SER A 264 -5.62 -23.79 16.33
N PHE A 265 -4.94 -22.92 15.57
CA PHE A 265 -3.56 -23.12 15.18
C PHE A 265 -2.60 -23.13 16.39
N ALA A 266 -2.80 -22.21 17.34
CA ALA A 266 -2.02 -22.19 18.56
C ALA A 266 -2.21 -23.49 19.37
N ARG A 267 -3.46 -23.92 19.54
CA ARG A 267 -3.78 -25.07 20.36
C ARG A 267 -3.45 -26.41 19.69
N ASP A 268 -4.00 -26.62 18.48
CA ASP A 268 -4.04 -27.95 17.86
C ASP A 268 -2.75 -28.28 17.08
N VAL A 269 -2.04 -27.24 16.61
CA VAL A 269 -0.81 -27.39 15.83
C VAL A 269 0.43 -27.08 16.65
N LEU A 270 0.41 -25.94 17.36
CA LEU A 270 1.59 -25.45 18.11
C LEU A 270 1.63 -25.93 19.57
N GLY A 271 0.52 -26.48 20.09
CA GLY A 271 0.39 -26.93 21.47
C GLY A 271 0.44 -25.81 22.51
N GLY A 272 0.11 -24.59 22.12
CA GLY A 272 0.11 -23.40 22.99
C GLY A 272 -1.26 -23.15 23.62
N ASP A 273 -1.25 -22.51 24.77
CA ASP A 273 -2.45 -22.05 25.48
C ASP A 273 -3.08 -20.80 24.81
N GLU A 274 -4.13 -20.24 25.41
CA GLU A 274 -4.79 -19.02 24.92
C GLU A 274 -3.87 -17.78 24.90
N HIS A 275 -2.84 -17.74 25.72
CA HIS A 275 -1.84 -16.67 25.71
C HIS A 275 -0.92 -16.79 24.51
N VAL A 276 -0.60 -17.99 24.05
CA VAL A 276 0.11 -18.23 22.79
C VAL A 276 -0.73 -17.76 21.59
N ALA A 277 -2.05 -18.07 21.57
CA ALA A 277 -2.94 -17.55 20.55
C ALA A 277 -2.94 -15.99 20.51
N SER A 278 -2.96 -15.38 21.69
CA SER A 278 -2.84 -13.92 21.83
C SER A 278 -1.48 -13.41 21.34
N LEU A 279 -0.38 -14.13 21.59
CA LEU A 279 0.95 -13.80 21.09
C LEU A 279 1.00 -13.83 19.57
N LEU A 280 0.37 -14.81 18.90
CA LEU A 280 0.28 -14.84 17.43
C LEU A 280 -0.43 -13.60 16.90
N LEU A 281 -1.53 -13.17 17.53
CA LEU A 281 -2.24 -11.96 17.17
C LEU A 281 -1.37 -10.69 17.35
N VAL A 282 -0.60 -10.62 18.44
CA VAL A 282 0.36 -9.53 18.69
C VAL A 282 1.39 -9.46 17.58
N VAL A 283 2.04 -10.58 17.28
CA VAL A 283 3.08 -10.66 16.24
C VAL A 283 2.54 -10.26 14.87
N PHE A 284 1.36 -10.74 14.51
CA PHE A 284 0.71 -10.39 13.26
C PHE A 284 0.37 -8.89 13.21
N SER A 285 -0.23 -8.34 14.26
CA SER A 285 -0.61 -6.93 14.31
C SER A 285 0.61 -6.00 14.28
N VAL A 286 1.68 -6.35 15.01
CA VAL A 286 2.94 -5.61 14.98
C VAL A 286 3.59 -5.70 13.61
N GLY A 287 3.58 -6.87 12.98
CA GLY A 287 4.09 -7.05 11.61
C GLY A 287 3.42 -6.11 10.62
N ILE A 288 2.08 -6.10 10.56
CA ILE A 288 1.33 -5.17 9.68
C ILE A 288 1.64 -3.72 10.03
N ALA A 289 1.66 -3.37 11.31
CA ALA A 289 1.92 -2.00 11.74
C ALA A 289 3.29 -1.51 11.26
N VAL A 290 4.34 -2.31 11.44
CA VAL A 290 5.71 -1.98 10.99
C VAL A 290 5.77 -1.91 9.45
N GLY A 291 5.17 -2.87 8.74
CA GLY A 291 5.12 -2.87 7.28
C GLY A 291 4.42 -1.62 6.74
N SER A 292 3.29 -1.25 7.33
CA SER A 292 2.53 -0.05 6.94
C SER A 292 3.31 1.24 7.18
N LEU A 293 4.00 1.37 8.32
CA LEU A 293 4.81 2.54 8.65
C LEU A 293 6.03 2.69 7.74
N LEU A 294 6.67 1.58 7.36
CA LEU A 294 7.86 1.62 6.51
C LEU A 294 7.54 1.92 5.03
N CYS A 295 6.26 1.86 4.64
CA CYS A 295 5.84 2.28 3.29
C CYS A 295 6.30 3.70 2.94
N GLU A 296 6.16 4.67 3.86
CA GLU A 296 6.62 6.06 3.63
C GLU A 296 8.13 6.11 3.37
N THR A 297 8.90 5.35 4.15
CA THR A 297 10.37 5.31 4.02
C THR A 297 10.79 4.66 2.71
N PHE A 298 10.18 3.54 2.35
CA PHE A 298 10.52 2.81 1.13
C PHE A 298 10.02 3.48 -0.15
N SER A 299 8.94 4.26 -0.06
CA SER A 299 8.36 5.01 -1.18
C SER A 299 8.95 6.41 -1.34
N HIS A 300 9.91 6.82 -0.50
CA HIS A 300 10.46 8.19 -0.51
C HIS A 300 9.38 9.28 -0.50
N ARG A 301 8.28 9.05 0.24
CA ARG A 301 7.12 9.95 0.36
C ARG A 301 6.33 10.17 -0.94
N HIS A 302 6.37 9.21 -1.85
CA HIS A 302 5.52 9.18 -3.04
C HIS A 302 4.61 7.95 -2.98
N VAL A 303 3.55 7.93 -3.78
CA VAL A 303 2.73 6.73 -3.93
C VAL A 303 3.45 5.73 -4.84
N GLU A 304 4.29 4.91 -4.25
CA GLU A 304 5.13 3.93 -4.98
C GLU A 304 4.42 2.57 -5.06
N ILE A 305 3.74 2.35 -6.19
CA ILE A 305 3.02 1.09 -6.46
C ILE A 305 3.99 -0.10 -6.59
N GLY A 306 5.28 0.15 -6.83
CA GLY A 306 6.31 -0.89 -6.87
C GLY A 306 6.47 -1.69 -5.57
N LEU A 307 5.95 -1.19 -4.44
CA LEU A 307 5.91 -1.94 -3.18
C LEU A 307 4.86 -3.05 -3.18
N VAL A 308 3.79 -2.93 -3.99
CA VAL A 308 2.70 -3.93 -4.04
C VAL A 308 3.21 -5.31 -4.49
N PRO A 309 3.98 -5.45 -5.59
CA PRO A 309 4.58 -6.72 -5.96
C PRO A 309 5.50 -7.32 -4.88
N ILE A 310 6.28 -6.48 -4.18
CA ILE A 310 7.15 -6.92 -3.09
C ILE A 310 6.32 -7.51 -1.96
N GLY A 311 5.28 -6.78 -1.53
CA GLY A 311 4.37 -7.25 -0.51
C GLY A 311 3.67 -8.55 -0.92
N ALA A 312 3.17 -8.65 -2.16
CA ALA A 312 2.50 -9.84 -2.66
C ALA A 312 3.43 -11.08 -2.68
N VAL A 313 4.67 -10.93 -3.13
CA VAL A 313 5.68 -12.00 -3.10
C VAL A 313 6.02 -12.39 -1.67
N GLY A 314 6.23 -11.40 -0.78
CA GLY A 314 6.52 -11.66 0.62
C GLY A 314 5.38 -12.42 1.32
N MET A 315 4.13 -12.04 1.10
CA MET A 315 2.96 -12.79 1.59
C MET A 315 3.00 -14.24 1.12
N THR A 316 3.33 -14.50 -0.16
CA THR A 316 3.43 -15.87 -0.69
C THR A 316 4.56 -16.66 -0.02
N VAL A 317 5.77 -16.09 -0.01
CA VAL A 317 6.98 -16.78 0.48
C VAL A 317 6.81 -17.14 1.95
N PHE A 318 6.43 -16.18 2.80
CA PHE A 318 6.32 -16.43 4.22
C PHE A 318 5.10 -17.26 4.60
N ALA A 319 4.00 -17.23 3.84
CA ALA A 319 2.88 -18.14 4.05
C ALA A 319 3.21 -19.58 3.65
N LEU A 320 3.97 -19.79 2.55
CA LEU A 320 4.47 -21.11 2.18
C LEU A 320 5.48 -21.62 3.20
N ASP A 321 6.39 -20.77 3.67
CA ASP A 321 7.37 -21.16 4.69
C ASP A 321 6.68 -21.50 6.02
N LEU A 322 5.66 -20.75 6.42
CA LEU A 322 4.83 -21.02 7.58
C LEU A 322 4.13 -22.41 7.47
N TYR A 323 3.63 -22.75 6.27
CA TYR A 323 3.11 -24.09 6.01
C TYR A 323 4.17 -25.15 6.25
N PHE A 324 5.37 -25.01 5.68
CA PHE A 324 6.45 -25.98 5.86
C PHE A 324 6.98 -26.01 7.30
N ALA A 325 7.00 -24.88 8.00
CA ALA A 325 7.43 -24.79 9.38
C ALA A 325 6.45 -25.46 10.34
N SER A 326 5.15 -25.44 10.03
CA SER A 326 4.09 -25.91 10.94
C SER A 326 3.52 -27.30 10.63
N ARG A 327 3.61 -27.79 9.38
CA ARG A 327 3.01 -29.08 8.97
C ARG A 327 3.51 -30.31 9.74
N GLY A 328 4.71 -30.22 10.33
CA GLY A 328 5.32 -31.29 11.14
C GLY A 328 5.11 -31.11 12.64
N LEU A 329 4.52 -29.99 13.06
CA LEU A 329 4.23 -29.70 14.45
C LEU A 329 2.81 -30.17 14.75
N GLN A 330 2.67 -31.36 15.33
CA GLN A 330 1.39 -31.85 15.84
C GLN A 330 1.48 -32.00 17.35
N HIS A 331 0.52 -31.43 18.05
CA HIS A 331 0.41 -31.59 19.50
C HIS A 331 -0.62 -32.65 19.80
N GLY A 332 -0.26 -33.63 20.65
CA GLY A 332 -1.20 -34.69 21.05
C GLY A 332 -2.36 -34.12 21.86
N THR A 333 -3.56 -34.57 21.61
CA THR A 333 -4.81 -34.10 22.27
C THR A 333 -4.77 -34.18 23.79
N ASP A 334 -3.95 -35.08 24.35
CA ASP A 334 -3.82 -35.31 25.80
C ASP A 334 -2.56 -34.66 26.42
N ALA A 335 -1.74 -33.94 25.63
CA ALA A 335 -0.53 -33.29 26.13
C ALA A 335 -0.87 -31.95 26.77
N ALA A 336 -0.13 -31.59 27.82
CA ALA A 336 -0.26 -30.28 28.45
C ALA A 336 0.12 -29.15 27.49
N LEU A 337 -0.70 -28.10 27.42
CA LEU A 337 -0.45 -26.93 26.58
C LEU A 337 0.73 -26.10 27.11
N PHE A 338 1.52 -25.57 26.20
CA PHE A 338 2.66 -24.71 26.52
C PHE A 338 2.20 -23.31 26.89
N SER A 339 2.72 -22.81 28.00
CA SER A 339 2.70 -21.38 28.29
C SER A 339 3.56 -20.60 27.28
N VAL A 340 3.39 -19.28 27.22
CA VAL A 340 4.21 -18.41 26.34
C VAL A 340 5.72 -18.63 26.58
N ALA A 341 6.16 -18.77 27.83
CA ALA A 341 7.57 -18.98 28.16
C ALA A 341 8.10 -20.32 27.61
N GLU A 342 7.34 -21.41 27.79
CA GLU A 342 7.71 -22.73 27.28
C GLU A 342 7.64 -22.79 25.74
N PHE A 343 6.65 -22.13 25.15
CA PHE A 343 6.52 -21.98 23.72
C PHE A 343 7.73 -21.28 23.11
N MET A 344 8.14 -20.14 23.69
CA MET A 344 9.29 -19.35 23.24
C MET A 344 10.64 -20.02 23.51
N ALA A 345 10.71 -20.97 24.44
CA ALA A 345 11.92 -21.76 24.70
C ALA A 345 12.26 -22.76 23.57
N LYS A 346 11.29 -23.07 22.67
CA LYS A 346 11.49 -24.03 21.57
C LYS A 346 11.93 -23.34 20.28
N PRO A 347 13.13 -23.63 19.75
CA PRO A 347 13.64 -22.98 18.53
C PRO A 347 12.75 -23.18 17.28
N ALA A 348 12.03 -24.30 17.18
CA ALA A 348 11.12 -24.57 16.06
C ALA A 348 9.99 -23.53 15.95
N HIS A 349 9.52 -22.97 17.09
CA HIS A 349 8.47 -21.98 17.11
C HIS A 349 8.95 -20.59 16.65
N TRP A 350 10.24 -20.29 16.75
CA TRP A 350 10.81 -19.01 16.29
C TRP A 350 10.64 -18.81 14.78
N ARG A 351 10.77 -19.90 14.00
CA ARG A 351 10.52 -19.84 12.54
C ARG A 351 9.08 -19.49 12.26
N VAL A 352 8.11 -20.14 12.92
CA VAL A 352 6.68 -19.84 12.81
C VAL A 352 6.39 -18.38 13.13
N MET A 353 6.98 -17.85 14.22
CA MET A 353 6.82 -16.46 14.64
C MET A 353 7.42 -15.48 13.64
N ALA A 354 8.61 -15.79 13.11
CA ALA A 354 9.27 -14.97 12.09
C ALA A 354 8.47 -14.93 10.78
N ASP A 355 7.99 -16.09 10.31
CA ASP A 355 7.17 -16.20 9.12
C ASP A 355 5.88 -15.39 9.27
N LEU A 356 5.22 -15.51 10.42
CA LEU A 356 4.00 -14.76 10.70
C LEU A 356 4.24 -13.25 10.74
N ALA A 357 5.34 -12.81 11.37
CA ALA A 357 5.72 -11.39 11.40
C ALA A 357 6.03 -10.83 10.02
N LEU A 358 6.80 -11.58 9.20
CA LEU A 358 7.22 -11.16 7.87
C LEU A 358 6.08 -11.23 6.84
N LEU A 359 5.18 -12.21 6.98
CA LEU A 359 3.94 -12.29 6.22
C LEU A 359 3.07 -11.05 6.49
N ALA A 360 2.84 -10.73 7.75
CA ALA A 360 2.05 -9.57 8.17
C ALA A 360 2.71 -8.25 7.75
N PHE A 361 4.02 -8.12 7.91
CA PHE A 361 4.81 -7.01 7.39
C PHE A 361 4.59 -6.80 5.89
N SER A 362 4.63 -7.89 5.13
CA SER A 362 4.43 -7.88 3.68
C SER A 362 3.01 -7.45 3.29
N ALA A 363 1.99 -7.82 4.09
CA ALA A 363 0.61 -7.37 3.90
C ALA A 363 0.46 -5.85 4.12
N GLY A 364 1.19 -5.26 5.06
CA GLY A 364 1.27 -3.81 5.27
C GLY A 364 1.87 -3.09 4.06
N LEU A 365 2.99 -3.59 3.52
CA LEU A 365 3.63 -3.05 2.31
C LEU A 365 2.72 -3.18 1.07
N TYR A 366 1.89 -4.21 1.02
CA TYR A 366 0.96 -4.47 -0.08
C TYR A 366 -0.23 -3.51 -0.08
N SER A 367 -0.87 -3.26 1.07
CA SER A 367 -2.15 -2.56 1.17
C SER A 367 -2.02 -1.04 1.11
N VAL A 368 -1.05 -0.45 1.81
CA VAL A 368 -0.93 1.01 1.97
C VAL A 368 -0.81 1.77 0.64
N PRO A 369 0.05 1.36 -0.32
CA PRO A 369 0.16 2.07 -1.59
C PRO A 369 -1.13 2.01 -2.42
N MET A 370 -1.89 0.93 -2.31
CA MET A 370 -3.16 0.79 -3.04
C MET A 370 -4.25 1.71 -2.47
N TYR A 371 -4.35 1.89 -1.15
CA TYR A 371 -5.25 2.88 -0.56
C TYR A 371 -4.88 4.30 -1.00
N ALA A 372 -3.60 4.64 -0.97
CA ALA A 372 -3.13 5.94 -1.44
C ALA A 372 -3.43 6.15 -2.94
N LEU A 373 -3.26 5.12 -3.78
CA LEU A 373 -3.59 5.19 -5.20
C LEU A 373 -5.08 5.45 -5.45
N ILE A 374 -5.97 4.74 -4.74
CA ILE A 374 -7.42 4.97 -4.83
C ILE A 374 -7.75 6.42 -4.50
N GLN A 375 -7.16 6.95 -3.44
CA GLN A 375 -7.40 8.32 -2.98
C GLN A 375 -6.92 9.39 -3.97
N LEU A 376 -5.83 9.14 -4.67
CA LEU A 376 -5.29 10.05 -5.67
C LEU A 376 -6.05 10.00 -7.01
N ARG A 377 -6.35 8.78 -7.49
CA ARG A 377 -6.90 8.56 -8.83
C ARG A 377 -8.42 8.68 -8.90
N ALA A 378 -9.12 8.46 -7.77
CA ALA A 378 -10.57 8.63 -7.72
C ALA A 378 -10.94 10.12 -7.74
N GLN A 379 -11.88 10.49 -8.61
CA GLN A 379 -12.41 11.85 -8.64
C GLN A 379 -12.97 12.25 -7.28
N PRO A 380 -12.73 13.48 -6.81
CA PRO A 380 -13.19 13.95 -5.50
C PRO A 380 -14.70 13.76 -5.28
N SER A 381 -15.53 14.00 -6.31
CA SER A 381 -16.99 13.87 -6.27
C SER A 381 -17.52 12.43 -6.12
N HIS A 382 -16.69 11.42 -6.38
CA HIS A 382 -17.07 10.00 -6.36
C HIS A 382 -16.23 9.17 -5.39
N ARG A 383 -15.26 9.79 -4.74
CA ARG A 383 -14.22 9.10 -3.95
C ARG A 383 -14.81 8.27 -2.81
N ALA A 384 -15.75 8.82 -2.05
CA ALA A 384 -16.34 8.09 -0.94
C ALA A 384 -17.20 6.91 -1.41
N ARG A 385 -17.88 7.03 -2.56
CA ARG A 385 -18.63 5.92 -3.18
C ARG A 385 -17.72 4.81 -3.68
N ILE A 386 -16.56 5.13 -4.24
CA ILE A 386 -15.55 4.16 -4.64
C ILE A 386 -14.97 3.43 -3.40
N ILE A 387 -14.72 4.15 -2.32
CA ILE A 387 -14.28 3.55 -1.04
C ILE A 387 -15.39 2.68 -0.43
N ALA A 388 -16.64 3.07 -0.57
CA ALA A 388 -17.78 2.24 -0.16
C ALA A 388 -17.83 0.92 -0.95
N ALA A 389 -17.57 0.95 -2.27
CA ALA A 389 -17.43 -0.26 -3.07
C ALA A 389 -16.28 -1.15 -2.57
N ASN A 390 -15.14 -0.55 -2.16
CA ASN A 390 -14.04 -1.29 -1.53
C ASN A 390 -14.50 -2.01 -0.24
N ASN A 391 -15.24 -1.34 0.63
CA ASN A 391 -15.74 -1.95 1.86
C ASN A 391 -16.68 -3.14 1.59
N ILE A 392 -17.55 -3.03 0.59
CA ILE A 392 -18.43 -4.13 0.17
C ILE A 392 -17.59 -5.31 -0.34
N LEU A 393 -16.65 -5.06 -1.23
CA LEU A 393 -15.77 -6.11 -1.75
C LEU A 393 -14.96 -6.76 -0.63
N ASN A 394 -14.39 -5.97 0.29
CA ASN A 394 -13.66 -6.49 1.45
C ASN A 394 -14.54 -7.45 2.27
N ALA A 395 -15.77 -7.04 2.59
CA ALA A 395 -16.73 -7.86 3.35
C ALA A 395 -17.08 -9.16 2.59
N LEU A 396 -17.34 -9.07 1.29
CA LEU A 396 -17.61 -10.25 0.45
C LEU A 396 -16.42 -11.21 0.41
N PHE A 397 -15.20 -10.69 0.23
CA PHE A 397 -13.98 -11.50 0.21
C PHE A 397 -13.71 -12.17 1.55
N MET A 398 -13.98 -11.49 2.68
CA MET A 398 -13.89 -12.08 4.02
C MET A 398 -14.92 -13.19 4.24
N ILE A 399 -16.15 -13.03 3.74
CA ILE A 399 -17.16 -14.09 3.79
C ILE A 399 -16.71 -15.29 2.97
N VAL A 400 -16.25 -15.07 1.73
CA VAL A 400 -15.75 -16.14 0.85
C VAL A 400 -14.56 -16.86 1.48
N SER A 401 -13.65 -16.13 2.12
CA SER A 401 -12.49 -16.71 2.81
C SER A 401 -12.90 -17.65 3.95
N SER A 402 -13.90 -17.24 4.72
CA SER A 402 -14.42 -18.05 5.84
C SER A 402 -15.11 -19.32 5.34
N VAL A 403 -15.90 -19.21 4.26
CA VAL A 403 -16.57 -20.37 3.63
C VAL A 403 -15.54 -21.33 3.04
N LEU A 404 -14.52 -20.81 2.34
CA LEU A 404 -13.47 -21.63 1.75
C LEU A 404 -12.64 -22.35 2.82
N ALA A 405 -12.20 -21.62 3.86
CA ALA A 405 -11.45 -22.22 4.97
C ALA A 405 -12.28 -23.31 5.68
N GLY A 406 -13.56 -23.02 5.96
CA GLY A 406 -14.48 -24.00 6.55
C GLY A 406 -14.71 -25.24 5.67
N ALA A 407 -14.83 -25.06 4.36
CA ALA A 407 -14.98 -26.16 3.41
C ALA A 407 -13.72 -27.04 3.34
N LEU A 408 -12.53 -26.45 3.33
CA LEU A 408 -11.26 -27.18 3.35
C LEU A 408 -11.09 -27.97 4.64
N LEU A 409 -11.34 -27.36 5.80
CA LEU A 409 -11.30 -28.05 7.10
C LEU A 409 -12.32 -29.15 7.17
N GLY A 410 -13.55 -28.94 6.68
CA GLY A 410 -14.61 -29.94 6.58
C GLY A 410 -14.27 -31.11 5.64
N ALA A 411 -13.43 -30.86 4.64
CA ALA A 411 -12.90 -31.90 3.75
C ALA A 411 -11.69 -32.65 4.34
N GLY A 412 -11.27 -32.33 5.58
CA GLY A 412 -10.20 -33.03 6.29
C GLY A 412 -8.82 -32.43 6.14
N PHE A 413 -8.70 -31.24 5.52
CA PHE A 413 -7.43 -30.51 5.47
C PHE A 413 -7.06 -30.00 6.86
N SER A 414 -5.80 -30.07 7.22
CA SER A 414 -5.24 -29.47 8.43
C SER A 414 -5.12 -27.94 8.32
N ILE A 415 -5.00 -27.24 9.45
CA ILE A 415 -4.82 -25.78 9.46
C ILE A 415 -3.58 -25.34 8.68
N PRO A 416 -2.39 -25.96 8.82
CA PRO A 416 -1.24 -25.67 7.96
C PRO A 416 -1.56 -25.83 6.46
N GLU A 417 -2.31 -26.85 6.06
CA GLU A 417 -2.69 -27.05 4.65
C GLU A 417 -3.64 -25.97 4.15
N VAL A 418 -4.53 -25.45 5.00
CA VAL A 418 -5.36 -24.27 4.67
C VAL A 418 -4.49 -23.04 4.44
N PHE A 419 -3.45 -22.81 5.26
CA PHE A 419 -2.48 -21.74 5.04
C PHE A 419 -1.70 -21.95 3.74
N GLY A 420 -1.24 -23.16 3.46
CA GLY A 420 -0.58 -23.53 2.21
C GLY A 420 -1.46 -23.32 0.98
N ALA A 421 -2.73 -23.73 1.03
CA ALA A 421 -3.69 -23.48 -0.04
C ALA A 421 -3.91 -21.98 -0.28
N THR A 422 -4.02 -21.21 0.79
CA THR A 422 -4.15 -19.74 0.69
C THR A 422 -2.88 -19.11 0.07
N ALA A 423 -1.70 -19.61 0.42
CA ALA A 423 -0.44 -19.17 -0.18
C ALA A 423 -0.36 -19.51 -1.68
N VAL A 424 -0.82 -20.71 -2.09
CA VAL A 424 -0.90 -21.11 -3.51
C VAL A 424 -1.88 -20.21 -4.28
N LEU A 425 -3.04 -19.90 -3.72
CA LEU A 425 -3.95 -18.92 -4.31
C LEU A 425 -3.29 -17.55 -4.47
N ASN A 426 -2.48 -17.14 -3.49
CA ASN A 426 -1.74 -15.87 -3.60
C ASN A 426 -0.70 -15.89 -4.74
N VAL A 427 -0.11 -17.04 -5.10
CA VAL A 427 0.75 -17.16 -6.29
C VAL A 427 0.00 -16.73 -7.56
N LEU A 428 -1.27 -17.10 -7.69
CA LEU A 428 -2.09 -16.70 -8.84
C LEU A 428 -2.30 -15.18 -8.85
N VAL A 429 -2.54 -14.59 -7.68
CA VAL A 429 -2.68 -13.14 -7.53
C VAL A 429 -1.36 -12.42 -7.83
N VAL A 430 -0.24 -12.94 -7.35
CA VAL A 430 1.11 -12.44 -7.69
C VAL A 430 1.33 -12.48 -9.20
N GLY A 431 1.03 -13.61 -9.84
CA GLY A 431 1.11 -13.75 -11.30
C GLY A 431 0.26 -12.73 -12.04
N TYR A 432 -0.96 -12.49 -11.56
CA TYR A 432 -1.87 -11.48 -12.11
C TYR A 432 -1.33 -10.05 -11.91
N VAL A 433 -0.84 -9.70 -10.72
CA VAL A 433 -0.21 -8.40 -10.43
C VAL A 433 1.00 -8.20 -11.34
N PHE A 434 1.80 -9.23 -11.55
CA PHE A 434 2.96 -9.21 -12.43
C PHE A 434 2.60 -9.01 -13.90
N TRP A 435 1.52 -9.64 -14.34
CA TRP A 435 1.02 -9.45 -15.70
C TRP A 435 0.45 -8.04 -15.94
N LEU A 436 -0.14 -7.42 -14.91
CA LEU A 436 -0.73 -6.09 -15.00
C LEU A 436 0.30 -4.95 -14.99
N MET A 437 1.42 -5.14 -14.30
CA MET A 437 2.40 -4.09 -14.03
C MET A 437 3.84 -4.56 -14.28
N PRO A 438 4.14 -5.08 -15.49
CA PRO A 438 5.45 -5.63 -15.78
C PRO A 438 6.58 -4.60 -15.63
N GLU A 439 6.31 -3.33 -15.95
CA GLU A 439 7.27 -2.24 -15.83
C GLU A 439 7.79 -2.04 -14.40
N TYR A 440 6.93 -2.15 -13.40
CA TYR A 440 7.32 -1.99 -11.99
C TYR A 440 8.18 -3.15 -11.49
N ILE A 441 7.88 -4.36 -11.95
CA ILE A 441 8.64 -5.56 -11.57
C ILE A 441 10.00 -5.55 -12.22
N ILE A 442 10.03 -5.24 -13.50
CA ILE A 442 11.28 -5.09 -14.23
C ILE A 442 12.16 -4.07 -13.52
N ARG A 443 11.58 -2.93 -13.14
CA ARG A 443 12.26 -1.89 -12.39
C ARG A 443 12.79 -2.41 -11.04
N LEU A 444 11.98 -3.18 -10.29
CA LEU A 444 12.39 -3.77 -9.02
C LEU A 444 13.54 -4.76 -9.18
N VAL A 445 13.41 -5.68 -10.15
CA VAL A 445 14.49 -6.65 -10.46
C VAL A 445 15.76 -5.90 -10.89
N MET A 446 15.62 -4.87 -11.71
CA MET A 446 16.75 -4.05 -12.15
C MET A 446 17.37 -3.24 -11.00
N LEU A 447 16.54 -2.72 -10.06
CA LEU A 447 17.04 -2.07 -8.86
C LEU A 447 17.86 -3.03 -8.00
N PHE A 448 17.38 -4.26 -7.80
CA PHE A 448 18.08 -5.28 -7.05
C PHE A 448 19.40 -5.68 -7.74
N VAL A 449 19.37 -5.94 -9.05
CA VAL A 449 20.56 -6.24 -9.85
C VAL A 449 21.57 -5.08 -9.82
N THR A 450 21.08 -3.85 -9.97
CA THR A 450 21.92 -2.65 -9.90
C THR A 450 22.59 -2.49 -8.54
N ARG A 451 21.88 -2.78 -7.44
CA ARG A 451 22.43 -2.74 -6.07
C ARG A 451 23.46 -3.82 -5.80
N ILE A 452 23.36 -5.00 -6.45
CA ILE A 452 24.36 -6.08 -6.36
C ILE A 452 25.59 -5.76 -7.21
N VAL A 453 25.39 -5.24 -8.43
CA VAL A 453 26.51 -5.01 -9.37
C VAL A 453 27.21 -3.68 -9.08
N TYR A 454 26.46 -2.67 -8.62
CA TYR A 454 26.95 -1.31 -8.42
C TYR A 454 26.62 -0.77 -7.03
N ARG A 455 27.48 0.14 -6.56
CA ARG A 455 27.20 1.02 -5.41
C ARG A 455 26.81 2.39 -5.94
N LEU A 456 25.53 2.55 -6.22
CA LEU A 456 24.98 3.77 -6.82
C LEU A 456 24.74 4.83 -5.75
N LYS A 457 25.24 6.05 -6.01
CA LYS A 457 24.89 7.27 -5.29
C LYS A 457 24.23 8.27 -6.23
N VAL A 458 23.20 8.94 -5.76
CA VAL A 458 22.44 9.92 -6.52
C VAL A 458 22.50 11.27 -5.84
N ARG A 459 22.63 12.34 -6.62
CA ARG A 459 22.54 13.73 -6.19
C ARG A 459 21.63 14.49 -7.13
N GLY A 460 20.74 15.33 -6.57
CA GLY A 460 19.77 16.10 -7.35
C GLY A 460 18.54 15.31 -7.81
N ASP A 461 18.25 14.18 -7.20
CA ASP A 461 17.07 13.32 -7.48
C ASP A 461 15.74 14.09 -7.34
N LEU A 462 15.68 15.11 -6.48
CA LEU A 462 14.55 16.02 -6.34
C LEU A 462 14.24 16.85 -7.59
N ASN A 463 15.19 16.97 -8.51
CA ASN A 463 15.01 17.67 -9.79
C ASN A 463 14.23 16.81 -10.81
N LEU A 464 14.07 15.50 -10.55
CA LEU A 464 13.23 14.63 -11.38
C LEU A 464 11.75 14.86 -11.05
N PRO A 465 10.92 15.23 -12.04
CA PRO A 465 9.52 15.52 -11.79
C PRO A 465 8.74 14.24 -11.46
N THR A 466 7.94 14.31 -10.42
CA THR A 466 7.03 13.22 -10.03
C THR A 466 5.80 13.15 -10.93
N GLU A 467 5.43 14.29 -11.56
CA GLU A 467 4.29 14.43 -12.45
C GLU A 467 4.60 15.37 -13.62
N GLY A 468 3.75 15.33 -14.64
CA GLY A 468 3.85 16.18 -15.82
C GLY A 468 4.90 15.74 -16.83
N ALA A 469 4.76 16.22 -18.07
CA ALA A 469 5.69 15.90 -19.15
C ALA A 469 7.07 16.54 -18.94
N ALA A 470 8.13 15.79 -19.13
CA ALA A 470 9.51 16.30 -19.14
C ALA A 470 10.43 15.40 -19.96
N ILE A 471 11.56 15.94 -20.37
CA ILE A 471 12.61 15.22 -21.09
C ILE A 471 13.85 15.14 -20.20
N LEU A 472 14.37 13.95 -19.95
CA LEU A 472 15.67 13.72 -19.34
C LEU A 472 16.71 13.52 -20.44
N VAL A 473 17.83 14.22 -20.36
CA VAL A 473 18.99 14.02 -21.25
C VAL A 473 20.22 13.65 -20.44
N CYS A 474 20.96 12.63 -20.89
CA CYS A 474 22.11 12.11 -20.17
C CYS A 474 23.23 11.69 -21.15
N ASN A 475 24.47 11.67 -20.68
CA ASN A 475 25.60 11.05 -21.38
C ASN A 475 25.39 9.54 -21.54
N HIS A 476 25.97 8.95 -22.60
CA HIS A 476 25.76 7.55 -22.96
C HIS A 476 27.09 6.76 -22.95
N VAL A 477 27.36 6.09 -21.84
CA VAL A 477 28.66 5.44 -21.57
C VAL A 477 28.62 3.93 -21.42
N SER A 478 27.42 3.36 -21.24
CA SER A 478 27.26 1.92 -20.98
C SER A 478 25.91 1.38 -21.51
N PHE A 479 25.83 0.07 -21.68
CA PHE A 479 24.57 -0.60 -22.03
C PHE A 479 23.52 -0.59 -20.90
N VAL A 480 23.94 -0.29 -19.66
CA VAL A 480 23.06 -0.24 -18.49
C VAL A 480 22.63 1.18 -18.09
N ASP A 481 23.00 2.20 -18.86
CA ASP A 481 22.64 3.60 -18.56
C ASP A 481 21.12 3.77 -18.37
N ALA A 482 20.33 3.25 -19.31
CA ALA A 482 18.88 3.31 -19.24
C ALA A 482 18.31 2.57 -18.01
N ILE A 483 18.94 1.48 -17.60
CA ILE A 483 18.57 0.73 -16.40
C ILE A 483 18.82 1.58 -15.16
N ILE A 484 20.01 2.17 -15.03
CA ILE A 484 20.40 3.00 -13.88
C ILE A 484 19.48 4.23 -13.77
N LEU A 485 19.21 4.92 -14.88
CA LEU A 485 18.29 6.04 -14.91
C LEU A 485 16.86 5.61 -14.55
N GLY A 486 16.37 4.49 -15.11
CA GLY A 486 15.04 3.98 -14.86
C GLY A 486 14.79 3.56 -13.40
N VAL A 487 15.81 3.02 -12.70
CA VAL A 487 15.68 2.62 -11.29
C VAL A 487 15.81 3.80 -10.31
N THR A 488 16.43 4.90 -10.74
CA THR A 488 16.59 6.10 -9.92
C THR A 488 15.45 7.11 -10.07
N SER A 489 14.67 7.00 -11.14
CA SER A 489 13.52 7.88 -11.36
C SER A 489 12.40 7.62 -10.35
N PRO A 490 11.69 8.64 -9.85
CA PRO A 490 10.53 8.46 -8.96
C PRO A 490 9.35 7.78 -9.66
N ARG A 491 9.31 7.78 -11.01
CA ARG A 491 8.24 7.17 -11.82
C ARG A 491 8.80 6.45 -13.04
N PRO A 492 8.01 5.59 -13.73
CA PRO A 492 8.41 4.97 -14.97
C PRO A 492 8.86 6.02 -16.00
N MET A 493 9.88 5.67 -16.76
CA MET A 493 10.52 6.52 -17.76
C MET A 493 10.51 5.80 -19.10
N VAL A 494 10.13 6.49 -20.17
CA VAL A 494 10.12 5.95 -21.53
C VAL A 494 11.45 6.29 -22.21
N PHE A 495 12.13 5.28 -22.74
CA PHE A 495 13.43 5.43 -23.40
C PHE A 495 13.30 5.35 -24.91
N ILE A 496 14.07 6.17 -25.63
CA ILE A 496 14.29 6.00 -27.07
C ILE A 496 15.55 5.14 -27.27
N MET A 497 15.42 4.03 -27.97
CA MET A 497 16.49 3.02 -28.12
C MET A 497 16.62 2.53 -29.55
N ASP A 498 17.80 2.09 -29.95
CA ASP A 498 18.05 1.51 -31.28
C ASP A 498 17.12 0.30 -31.55
N HIS A 499 16.43 0.29 -32.69
CA HIS A 499 15.47 -0.74 -33.08
C HIS A 499 16.06 -2.16 -33.10
N ARG A 500 17.38 -2.30 -33.30
CA ARG A 500 18.08 -3.60 -33.34
C ARG A 500 18.08 -4.28 -31.97
N ILE A 501 18.03 -3.51 -30.88
CA ILE A 501 17.99 -4.05 -29.51
C ILE A 501 16.71 -4.83 -29.28
N PHE A 502 15.59 -4.40 -29.89
CA PHE A 502 14.29 -5.08 -29.77
C PHE A 502 14.26 -6.44 -30.50
N LYS A 503 15.19 -6.69 -31.40
CA LYS A 503 15.35 -7.96 -32.13
C LYS A 503 16.28 -8.94 -31.40
N THR A 504 16.92 -8.52 -30.28
CA THR A 504 17.85 -9.36 -29.51
C THR A 504 17.08 -10.47 -28.78
N PRO A 505 17.39 -11.76 -29.02
CA PRO A 505 16.76 -12.86 -28.30
C PRO A 505 16.92 -12.75 -26.79
N GLY A 506 15.86 -13.03 -26.04
CA GLY A 506 15.87 -13.00 -24.56
C GLY A 506 15.73 -11.62 -23.91
N ILE A 507 15.97 -10.51 -24.63
CA ILE A 507 15.94 -9.16 -24.07
C ILE A 507 14.87 -8.27 -24.75
N GLY A 508 14.55 -8.52 -26.02
CA GLY A 508 13.62 -7.68 -26.80
C GLY A 508 12.22 -7.53 -26.18
N TRP A 509 11.70 -8.57 -25.53
CA TRP A 509 10.42 -8.52 -24.82
C TRP A 509 10.45 -7.53 -23.63
N LEU A 510 11.60 -7.43 -22.94
CA LEU A 510 11.81 -6.54 -21.80
C LEU A 510 11.62 -5.08 -22.21
N PHE A 511 12.24 -4.66 -23.32
CA PHE A 511 12.10 -3.27 -23.80
C PHE A 511 10.70 -2.95 -24.31
N LYS A 512 9.99 -3.93 -24.87
CA LYS A 512 8.57 -3.80 -25.20
C LYS A 512 7.72 -3.63 -23.95
N ALA A 513 7.98 -4.41 -22.90
CA ALA A 513 7.29 -4.31 -21.62
C ALA A 513 7.57 -2.97 -20.92
N LEU A 514 8.76 -2.41 -21.06
CA LEU A 514 9.13 -1.06 -20.59
C LEU A 514 8.61 0.07 -21.49
N LYS A 515 7.81 -0.25 -22.51
CA LYS A 515 7.26 0.72 -23.48
C LYS A 515 8.32 1.58 -24.18
N ALA A 516 9.57 1.08 -24.27
CA ALA A 516 10.63 1.78 -24.95
C ALA A 516 10.31 2.00 -26.44
N ILE A 517 10.74 3.13 -26.99
CA ILE A 517 10.47 3.56 -28.37
C ILE A 517 11.62 3.11 -29.27
N PRO A 518 11.39 2.20 -30.25
CA PRO A 518 12.41 1.83 -31.21
C PRO A 518 12.67 2.98 -32.19
N ILE A 519 13.93 3.36 -32.39
CA ILE A 519 14.34 4.32 -33.40
C ILE A 519 15.35 3.71 -34.35
N ALA A 520 15.23 3.99 -35.64
CA ALA A 520 16.23 3.68 -36.66
C ALA A 520 16.90 4.98 -37.15
N PRO A 521 18.15 4.93 -37.64
CA PRO A 521 18.73 6.06 -38.33
C PRO A 521 17.88 6.48 -39.55
N GLN A 522 17.68 7.78 -39.76
CA GLN A 522 16.85 8.30 -40.86
C GLN A 522 17.27 7.78 -42.25
N LYS A 523 18.57 7.55 -42.46
CA LYS A 523 19.11 7.01 -43.70
C LYS A 523 18.81 5.52 -43.90
N GLU A 524 18.58 4.77 -42.80
CA GLU A 524 18.31 3.32 -42.82
C GLU A 524 16.81 3.04 -42.98
N ASP A 525 15.98 3.72 -42.15
CA ASP A 525 14.52 3.58 -42.17
C ASP A 525 13.87 4.92 -41.82
N PRO A 526 13.52 5.74 -42.82
CA PRO A 526 12.88 7.04 -42.59
C PRO A 526 11.52 6.93 -41.93
N GLN A 527 10.77 5.86 -42.17
CA GLN A 527 9.43 5.68 -41.59
C GLN A 527 9.55 5.35 -40.10
N ALA A 528 10.43 4.40 -39.72
CA ALA A 528 10.70 4.10 -38.33
C ALA A 528 11.26 5.30 -37.57
N TYR A 529 12.06 6.16 -38.22
CA TYR A 529 12.57 7.40 -37.64
C TYR A 529 11.43 8.36 -37.28
N GLU A 530 10.54 8.69 -38.23
CA GLU A 530 9.42 9.62 -37.98
C GLU A 530 8.39 9.00 -36.99
N ALA A 531 8.11 7.72 -37.07
CA ALA A 531 7.25 7.03 -36.12
C ALA A 531 7.77 7.10 -34.67
N ALA A 532 9.09 7.02 -34.47
CA ALA A 532 9.71 7.18 -33.16
C ALA A 532 9.50 8.59 -32.58
N PHE A 533 9.64 9.63 -33.40
CA PHE A 533 9.38 11.00 -32.97
C PHE A 533 7.90 11.26 -32.68
N GLU A 534 6.99 10.72 -33.50
CA GLU A 534 5.56 10.86 -33.20
C GLU A 534 5.18 10.14 -31.91
N ARG A 535 5.73 8.94 -31.66
CA ARG A 535 5.50 8.24 -30.41
C ARG A 535 6.10 9.00 -29.21
N ALA A 536 7.28 9.62 -29.34
CA ALA A 536 7.87 10.47 -28.32
C ALA A 536 6.97 11.66 -27.99
N ARG A 537 6.42 12.33 -29.02
CA ARG A 537 5.45 13.42 -28.84
C ARG A 537 4.19 12.98 -28.11
N GLN A 538 3.67 11.80 -28.46
CA GLN A 538 2.50 11.24 -27.81
C GLN A 538 2.77 10.96 -26.32
N VAL A 539 3.90 10.37 -25.97
CA VAL A 539 4.34 10.10 -24.58
C VAL A 539 4.36 11.39 -23.76
N LEU A 540 4.87 12.49 -24.32
CA LEU A 540 4.86 13.78 -23.65
C LEU A 540 3.45 14.37 -23.52
N ARG A 541 2.57 14.20 -24.51
CA ARG A 541 1.15 14.61 -24.39
C ARG A 541 0.40 13.82 -23.32
N GLU A 542 0.80 12.57 -23.11
CA GLU A 542 0.28 11.71 -22.04
C GLU A 542 0.81 12.09 -20.65
N GLY A 543 1.71 13.10 -20.55
CA GLY A 543 2.29 13.59 -19.28
C GLY A 543 3.43 12.72 -18.76
N GLU A 544 4.00 11.83 -19.58
CA GLU A 544 5.04 10.89 -19.18
C GLU A 544 6.44 11.53 -19.23
N LEU A 545 7.42 10.88 -18.59
CA LEU A 545 8.83 11.25 -18.59
C LEU A 545 9.55 10.52 -19.73
N LEU A 546 10.11 11.29 -20.68
CA LEU A 546 10.90 10.77 -21.81
C LEU A 546 12.39 10.88 -21.51
N CYS A 547 13.14 9.83 -21.74
CA CYS A 547 14.60 9.85 -21.64
C CYS A 547 15.26 9.58 -22.99
N LEU A 548 16.25 10.38 -23.30
CA LEU A 548 17.08 10.22 -24.49
C LEU A 548 18.55 10.50 -24.23
N PHE A 549 19.37 9.84 -25.04
CA PHE A 549 20.81 10.05 -25.08
C PHE A 549 21.14 10.86 -26.34
N PRO A 550 21.35 12.19 -26.21
CA PRO A 550 21.44 13.07 -27.37
C PRO A 550 22.72 12.83 -28.22
N GLU A 551 23.70 12.11 -27.67
CA GLU A 551 24.88 11.62 -28.42
C GLU A 551 24.48 10.65 -29.56
N GLY A 552 23.39 9.89 -29.36
CA GLY A 552 22.84 8.95 -30.32
C GLY A 552 23.61 7.65 -30.48
N ALA A 553 24.64 7.42 -29.67
CA ALA A 553 25.37 6.15 -29.56
C ALA A 553 26.20 6.13 -28.27
N ILE A 554 26.49 4.90 -27.78
CA ILE A 554 27.40 4.71 -26.64
C ILE A 554 28.82 5.17 -27.04
N THR A 555 29.43 6.00 -26.20
CA THR A 555 30.81 6.49 -26.41
C THR A 555 31.81 5.36 -26.65
N LYS A 556 32.85 5.63 -27.43
CA LYS A 556 33.94 4.68 -27.72
C LYS A 556 35.19 4.91 -26.88
N ASP A 557 35.33 6.10 -26.35
CA ASP A 557 36.51 6.61 -25.64
C ASP A 557 36.21 7.08 -24.20
N GLY A 558 34.95 7.06 -23.80
CA GLY A 558 34.50 7.51 -22.48
C GLY A 558 34.25 9.02 -22.41
N GLN A 559 34.48 9.76 -23.50
CA GLN A 559 34.26 11.21 -23.56
C GLN A 559 32.83 11.52 -24.03
N LEU A 560 32.30 12.65 -23.59
CA LEU A 560 31.00 13.16 -24.03
C LEU A 560 31.07 13.53 -25.53
N GLN A 561 30.17 12.94 -26.31
CA GLN A 561 30.09 13.19 -27.75
C GLN A 561 29.15 14.39 -28.05
N PRO A 562 29.30 15.05 -29.22
CA PRO A 562 28.43 16.17 -29.60
C PRO A 562 26.94 15.79 -29.59
N PHE A 563 26.11 16.66 -29.00
CA PHE A 563 24.67 16.45 -28.92
C PHE A 563 23.99 16.74 -30.25
N LYS A 564 23.10 15.84 -30.68
CA LYS A 564 22.31 15.97 -31.89
C LYS A 564 21.03 16.75 -31.64
N ALA A 565 20.50 17.38 -32.67
CA ALA A 565 19.32 18.24 -32.62
C ALA A 565 17.98 17.46 -32.40
N GLY A 566 18.01 16.17 -32.11
CA GLY A 566 16.80 15.35 -31.89
C GLY A 566 15.87 15.85 -30.79
N VAL A 567 16.45 16.40 -29.72
CA VAL A 567 15.68 17.03 -28.62
C VAL A 567 14.89 18.23 -29.13
N MET A 568 15.50 19.07 -29.97
CA MET A 568 14.85 20.28 -30.53
C MET A 568 13.64 19.90 -31.37
N LYS A 569 13.76 18.85 -32.20
CA LYS A 569 12.65 18.36 -33.04
C LYS A 569 11.42 17.91 -32.21
N ILE A 570 11.64 17.43 -30.97
CA ILE A 570 10.55 17.08 -30.06
C ILE A 570 9.96 18.34 -29.41
N LEU A 571 10.82 19.27 -28.97
CA LEU A 571 10.41 20.48 -28.26
C LEU A 571 9.64 21.47 -29.14
N GLU A 572 9.88 21.49 -30.46
CA GLU A 572 9.14 22.33 -31.42
C GLU A 572 7.62 22.15 -31.32
N THR A 573 7.16 20.94 -31.03
CA THR A 573 5.74 20.61 -30.93
C THR A 573 5.26 20.35 -29.51
N ASN A 574 6.17 20.05 -28.59
CA ASN A 574 5.88 19.76 -27.18
C ASN A 574 6.86 20.53 -26.29
N PRO A 575 6.61 21.82 -26.01
CA PRO A 575 7.49 22.62 -25.14
C PRO A 575 7.37 22.16 -23.69
N VAL A 576 8.33 21.35 -23.25
CA VAL A 576 8.40 20.77 -21.91
C VAL A 576 9.79 21.02 -21.30
N PRO A 577 9.93 21.04 -19.97
CA PRO A 577 11.24 21.18 -19.33
C PRO A 577 12.19 20.05 -19.73
N VAL A 578 13.48 20.41 -19.93
CA VAL A 578 14.54 19.43 -20.19
C VAL A 578 15.49 19.37 -19.00
N ILE A 579 15.73 18.18 -18.50
CA ILE A 579 16.53 17.94 -17.29
C ILE A 579 17.87 17.32 -17.72
N PRO A 580 19.00 18.03 -17.55
CA PRO A 580 20.31 17.46 -17.81
C PRO A 580 20.71 16.52 -16.66
N ALA A 581 21.31 15.37 -16.99
CA ALA A 581 21.84 14.42 -16.02
C ALA A 581 23.21 13.89 -16.48
N ALA A 582 24.01 13.44 -15.53
CA ALA A 582 25.34 12.89 -15.79
C ALA A 582 25.60 11.61 -15.00
N LEU A 583 26.04 10.56 -15.69
CA LEU A 583 26.47 9.28 -15.13
C LEU A 583 27.99 9.28 -14.95
N HIS A 584 28.44 9.13 -13.70
CA HIS A 584 29.85 9.10 -13.30
C HIS A 584 30.36 7.69 -13.08
N ASN A 585 31.63 7.46 -13.40
CA ASN A 585 32.37 6.23 -13.11
C ASN A 585 31.76 4.95 -13.72
N LEU A 586 30.87 5.09 -14.70
CA LEU A 586 30.26 3.96 -15.37
C LEU A 586 31.11 3.46 -16.55
N TRP A 587 31.91 4.35 -17.17
CA TRP A 587 32.93 3.95 -18.12
C TRP A 587 34.03 3.16 -17.42
N GLY A 588 34.39 2.01 -17.94
CA GLY A 588 35.33 1.09 -17.29
C GLY A 588 34.67 0.11 -16.31
N SER A 589 33.36 0.24 -16.01
CA SER A 589 32.61 -0.70 -15.16
C SER A 589 32.24 -2.01 -15.89
N THR A 590 31.55 -2.90 -15.20
CA THR A 590 31.23 -4.27 -15.64
C THR A 590 30.58 -4.35 -17.03
N PHE A 591 29.67 -3.43 -17.37
CA PHE A 591 28.94 -3.42 -18.65
C PHE A 591 29.40 -2.33 -19.62
N SER A 592 30.54 -1.72 -19.38
CA SER A 592 31.10 -0.68 -20.25
C SER A 592 31.68 -1.28 -21.54
N ARG A 593 31.81 -0.42 -22.56
CA ARG A 593 32.29 -0.78 -23.89
C ARG A 593 33.82 -0.69 -24.05
N ILE A 594 34.56 -0.43 -23.00
CA ILE A 594 36.01 -0.15 -23.05
C ILE A 594 36.86 -1.27 -23.73
N ASP A 595 36.44 -2.53 -23.67
CA ASP A 595 37.10 -3.68 -24.31
C ASP A 595 36.34 -4.16 -25.56
N GLY A 596 35.59 -3.31 -26.24
CA GLY A 596 34.78 -3.66 -27.40
C GLY A 596 33.32 -3.95 -27.05
N ALA A 597 32.70 -4.99 -27.62
CA ALA A 597 31.31 -5.31 -27.37
C ALA A 597 31.09 -5.63 -25.88
N ALA A 598 30.04 -5.07 -25.28
CA ALA A 598 29.65 -5.37 -23.91
C ALA A 598 29.39 -6.88 -23.74
N MET A 599 29.47 -7.33 -22.48
CA MET A 599 29.23 -8.74 -22.10
C MET A 599 30.30 -9.77 -22.55
N LYS A 600 31.33 -9.36 -23.27
CA LYS A 600 32.42 -10.32 -23.61
C LYS A 600 33.25 -10.76 -22.40
N ARG A 601 33.39 -9.89 -21.39
CA ARG A 601 34.16 -10.18 -20.17
C ARG A 601 33.60 -9.45 -18.95
N PRO A 602 32.34 -9.69 -18.56
CA PRO A 602 31.67 -8.87 -17.52
C PRO A 602 32.31 -9.00 -16.14
N LEU A 603 32.79 -10.18 -15.75
CA LEU A 603 33.33 -10.42 -14.40
C LEU A 603 34.76 -9.92 -14.19
N ARG A 604 35.48 -9.55 -15.25
CA ARG A 604 36.88 -9.09 -15.15
C ARG A 604 37.05 -7.80 -14.37
N ARG A 605 35.98 -6.98 -14.26
CA ARG A 605 36.01 -5.65 -13.65
C ARG A 605 35.45 -5.60 -12.23
N GLY A 606 35.09 -6.78 -11.70
CA GLY A 606 34.54 -6.93 -10.36
C GLY A 606 33.08 -6.49 -10.23
N LEU A 607 32.52 -6.75 -9.07
CA LEU A 607 31.20 -6.31 -8.63
C LEU A 607 31.35 -5.13 -7.67
N PHE A 608 30.25 -4.43 -7.38
CA PHE A 608 30.16 -3.31 -6.45
C PHE A 608 30.97 -2.06 -6.86
N ASN A 609 31.11 -1.82 -8.18
CA ASN A 609 31.71 -0.58 -8.67
C ASN A 609 30.93 0.63 -8.15
N ARG A 610 31.66 1.67 -7.67
CA ARG A 610 31.04 2.91 -7.21
C ARG A 610 30.69 3.76 -8.43
N ILE A 611 29.41 4.01 -8.63
CA ILE A 611 28.90 4.86 -9.70
C ILE A 611 28.08 6.00 -9.14
N GLY A 612 28.02 7.12 -9.84
CA GLY A 612 27.26 8.29 -9.46
C GLY A 612 26.26 8.69 -10.53
N LEU A 613 25.11 9.20 -10.11
CA LEU A 613 24.18 9.93 -10.96
C LEU A 613 24.02 11.34 -10.38
N VAL A 614 24.23 12.36 -11.20
CA VAL A 614 23.95 13.75 -10.85
C VAL A 614 22.86 14.25 -11.77
N VAL A 615 21.77 14.76 -11.19
CA VAL A 615 20.65 15.35 -11.91
C VAL A 615 20.69 16.85 -11.72
N GLY A 616 20.77 17.59 -12.82
CA GLY A 616 20.78 19.04 -12.84
C GLY A 616 19.40 19.67 -12.72
N GLU A 617 19.33 20.97 -12.63
CA GLU A 617 18.08 21.71 -12.59
C GLU A 617 17.36 21.65 -13.94
N PRO A 618 16.01 21.62 -13.95
CA PRO A 618 15.22 21.68 -15.17
C PRO A 618 15.47 22.95 -15.97
N VAL A 619 15.68 22.82 -17.26
CA VAL A 619 15.89 23.92 -18.21
C VAL A 619 14.56 24.20 -18.92
N PRO A 620 14.06 25.46 -18.88
CA PRO A 620 12.87 25.84 -19.63
C PRO A 620 13.05 25.60 -21.14
N PRO A 621 12.01 25.17 -21.86
CA PRO A 621 12.12 24.78 -23.28
C PRO A 621 12.68 25.90 -24.19
N GLU A 622 12.43 27.17 -23.85
CA GLU A 622 12.89 28.33 -24.60
C GLU A 622 14.41 28.55 -24.48
N GLN A 623 15.05 27.99 -23.46
CA GLN A 623 16.49 28.11 -23.19
C GLN A 623 17.30 26.91 -23.67
N VAL A 624 16.62 25.92 -24.28
CA VAL A 624 17.25 24.68 -24.71
C VAL A 624 17.92 24.86 -26.07
N THR A 625 19.22 24.55 -26.10
CA THR A 625 19.99 24.36 -27.34
C THR A 625 20.85 23.11 -27.20
N PRO A 626 21.21 22.42 -28.29
CA PRO A 626 22.06 21.22 -28.20
C PRO A 626 23.39 21.51 -27.49
N GLU A 627 24.05 22.62 -27.85
CA GLU A 627 25.31 23.02 -27.27
C GLU A 627 25.17 23.43 -25.80
N GLY A 628 24.09 24.12 -25.43
CA GLY A 628 23.80 24.52 -24.05
C GLY A 628 23.50 23.30 -23.16
N LEU A 629 22.77 22.30 -23.67
CA LEU A 629 22.56 21.05 -22.95
C LEU A 629 23.86 20.27 -22.79
N GLN A 630 24.68 20.17 -23.82
CA GLN A 630 26.01 19.54 -23.77
C GLN A 630 26.90 20.18 -22.72
N GLN A 631 26.97 21.53 -22.67
CA GLN A 631 27.72 22.25 -21.66
C GLN A 631 27.22 21.98 -20.24
N ARG A 632 25.90 21.93 -20.05
CA ARG A 632 25.31 21.61 -18.74
C ARG A 632 25.63 20.16 -18.30
N VAL A 633 25.52 19.18 -19.19
CA VAL A 633 25.90 17.80 -18.88
C VAL A 633 27.40 17.70 -18.62
N GLN A 634 28.25 18.40 -19.38
CA GLN A 634 29.69 18.44 -19.13
C GLN A 634 30.00 19.05 -17.75
N ALA A 635 29.36 20.16 -17.39
CA ALA A 635 29.53 20.77 -16.07
C ALA A 635 29.11 19.83 -14.92
N LEU A 636 28.09 19.01 -15.13
CA LEU A 636 27.71 17.97 -14.17
C LEU A 636 28.76 16.86 -14.09
N LEU A 637 29.42 16.50 -15.22
CA LEU A 637 30.50 15.51 -15.25
C LEU A 637 31.78 16.03 -14.59
N ASP A 638 32.06 17.31 -14.70
CA ASP A 638 33.25 17.96 -14.12
C ASP A 638 33.08 18.17 -12.59
N ALA A 639 31.82 18.14 -12.11
CA ALA A 639 31.53 18.23 -10.69
C ALA A 639 31.97 16.95 -9.96
N PRO A 640 32.33 17.01 -8.65
CA PRO A 640 32.69 15.81 -7.88
C PRO A 640 31.60 14.75 -7.94
N SER A 641 31.99 13.49 -8.23
CA SER A 641 31.08 12.34 -8.17
C SER A 641 30.47 12.21 -6.76
N PRO A 642 29.17 11.93 -6.65
CA PRO A 642 28.48 11.80 -5.36
C PRO A 642 28.98 10.62 -4.49
#